data_423b9e0b2e73b59cc438fc387a8c5c5d
#
_entry.id   423b9e0b2e73b59cc438fc387a8c5c5d
#
_cell.length_a   1.000
_cell.length_b   1.000
_cell.length_c   1.000
_cell.angle_alpha   90.00
_cell.angle_beta   90.00
_cell.angle_gamma   90.00
#
_symmetry.space_group_name_H-M   'P 1'
#
loop_
_entity.id
_entity.type
_entity.pdbx_description
1 polymer ?
#
loop_
_entity_poly.entity_id
_entity_poly.type
_entity_poly.pdbx_seq_one_letter_code
_entity_poly.pdbx_strand_id
1 'polypeptide(L)'
;MPAERPVLLAFASTWEDRAAAFLDRLQTVLPGADIILVAEFPPPREFAGVRWIPWFPRRTLRQNIARIRDELRGCRLAWAALVLDRLLPYWPMRAAALWISRGRLLLFNEQMNHFALRPGDAPQALRFLRWRLRDWIHRQTHPGGWLYTQLWRVRHPRAYLRPLFASIALAAGFHARFWKSLRRAPPLRLPDGGLPDGVSIVIPSRDGRPLLEKLLPALERELGQIPGEILVVDNGSADGTARWLAQEHPAVIAEISSEPLSFSAAVNRGIARARFRHVLLLNNDMEPEPGFLAPLRAAFEEVPELFCATAQIFFPPGRRREETGKAVWRRKRARPDFFVHCIEPVEGENLSPVLYGSGGCSLFDTARLRALGGLDEELRPAYVEDLDLGFRSWRMGWPTVFVSASRVVHHHRATTSRFFKPEELQTWVEINFLRFLLRGAGDAGLFGELWRTAVDRLNWHAAQEPKRPWAMFALRAACRAYRYLRPLPPARMDERLILAAGSGAIAVFPGRRRDPSKPLVFVLSAYTPWPLSHGGAVRMYNLMRRAAEDFDQVLIAFCAGHAAPAREILDICTEVILVEREGSHLRPMTDRPEVVEEHDEPAFHAALQLALRRHQPDLVQMEFTQMGLYADDCRGVPTVLVEHDITLDLYRQLLAERNGWETRQQWQRWERFERQLWRKVDCVVAMSQRDAAMMEGARRVEVIANGVDLERFSPSAEAPEPRRLLFIGSFAHLPNLLGLEAFLRRAWPRLREAGSVLHIISGANPEHFLDLYKDRVQLSLREPQIEWEAYVSDVRPAYRRAEIVIAPLLASAGTNIKILEAMAMGKAIVGTPAAVNGLEIEPGADALIVPSVEAMADAVLGLFENREARTALERSARRKAEACYGWDAIARRQAALYCSLINRPPRAAAS
;
A
#
# COMPACT_ATOMS: atom_id res chain seq x y z
N MET A 1 37.31 21.91 31.85
CA MET A 1 36.13 21.23 31.33
C MET A 1 35.24 22.30 30.75
N PRO A 2 34.81 22.24 29.50
CA PRO A 2 33.86 23.21 28.98
C PRO A 2 32.54 23.02 29.72
N ALA A 3 31.93 24.12 30.16
CA ALA A 3 30.67 24.15 30.89
C ALA A 3 29.60 23.47 30.03
N GLU A 4 29.05 22.34 30.49
CA GLU A 4 27.95 21.64 29.81
C GLU A 4 26.78 22.61 29.65
N ARG A 5 26.41 22.91 28.40
CA ARG A 5 25.24 23.76 28.10
C ARG A 5 23.97 23.11 28.66
N PRO A 6 23.10 23.87 29.30
CA PRO A 6 21.86 23.33 29.81
C PRO A 6 20.93 22.91 28.67
N VAL A 7 20.45 21.67 28.70
CA VAL A 7 19.53 21.10 27.68
C VAL A 7 18.08 21.24 28.14
N LEU A 8 17.23 21.70 27.23
CA LEU A 8 15.78 21.76 27.36
C LEU A 8 15.13 20.57 26.62
N LEU A 9 14.39 19.73 27.32
CA LEU A 9 13.67 18.62 26.72
C LEU A 9 12.22 19.03 26.38
N ALA A 10 11.90 19.21 25.12
CA ALA A 10 10.61 19.67 24.64
C ALA A 10 9.74 18.50 24.15
N PHE A 11 8.54 18.34 24.70
CA PHE A 11 7.58 17.31 24.28
C PHE A 11 6.45 17.96 23.46
N ALA A 12 6.44 17.74 22.14
CA ALA A 12 5.40 18.24 21.26
C ALA A 12 4.33 17.15 21.01
N SER A 13 3.31 17.14 21.83
CA SER A 13 2.11 16.31 21.66
C SER A 13 1.03 17.10 20.92
N THR A 14 1.34 17.64 19.73
CA THR A 14 0.48 18.55 18.99
C THR A 14 0.71 18.46 17.48
N TRP A 15 -0.11 19.14 16.68
CA TRP A 15 0.01 19.20 15.21
C TRP A 15 1.26 19.98 14.78
N GLU A 16 1.74 19.73 13.57
CA GLU A 16 2.99 20.28 13.00
C GLU A 16 3.07 21.80 13.10
N ASP A 17 2.02 22.54 12.73
CA ASP A 17 1.98 24.02 12.80
C ASP A 17 2.17 24.55 14.22
N ARG A 18 1.58 23.86 15.18
CA ARG A 18 1.70 24.21 16.60
C ARG A 18 3.03 23.78 17.19
N ALA A 19 3.62 22.71 16.66
CA ALA A 19 4.96 22.29 17.06
C ALA A 19 6.01 23.32 16.66
N ALA A 20 5.87 23.92 15.46
CA ALA A 20 6.72 25.03 15.04
C ALA A 20 6.57 26.26 15.95
N ALA A 21 5.34 26.70 16.20
CA ALA A 21 5.07 27.82 17.10
C ALA A 21 5.55 27.57 18.53
N PHE A 22 5.49 26.31 18.97
CA PHE A 22 6.03 25.92 20.28
C PHE A 22 7.54 26.03 20.34
N LEU A 23 8.26 25.61 19.30
CA LEU A 23 9.72 25.71 19.24
C LEU A 23 10.17 27.16 19.14
N ASP A 24 9.53 28.01 18.33
CA ASP A 24 9.79 29.44 18.24
C ASP A 24 9.61 30.12 19.61
N ARG A 25 8.53 29.73 20.31
CA ARG A 25 8.28 30.29 21.64
C ARG A 25 9.29 29.83 22.67
N LEU A 26 9.74 28.57 22.60
CA LEU A 26 10.78 28.05 23.49
C LEU A 26 12.12 28.76 23.30
N GLN A 27 12.52 29.03 22.05
CA GLN A 27 13.75 29.79 21.75
C GLN A 27 13.65 31.25 22.25
N THR A 28 12.46 31.82 22.26
CA THR A 28 12.22 33.16 22.81
C THR A 28 12.26 33.17 24.34
N VAL A 29 11.71 32.13 24.98
CA VAL A 29 11.63 32.03 26.46
C VAL A 29 12.96 31.66 27.09
N LEU A 30 13.78 30.86 26.40
CA LEU A 30 15.08 30.39 26.83
C LEU A 30 16.12 30.55 25.71
N PRO A 31 16.56 31.79 25.41
CA PRO A 31 17.50 32.02 24.33
C PRO A 31 18.86 31.34 24.63
N GLY A 32 19.38 30.63 23.62
CA GLY A 32 20.69 29.94 23.72
C GLY A 32 20.68 28.59 24.41
N ALA A 33 19.51 28.04 24.77
CA ALA A 33 19.40 26.68 25.27
C ALA A 33 19.42 25.67 24.10
N ASP A 34 20.17 24.56 24.26
CA ASP A 34 20.07 23.43 23.33
C ASP A 34 18.74 22.68 23.59
N ILE A 35 17.88 22.62 22.56
CA ILE A 35 16.55 22.00 22.66
C ILE A 35 16.60 20.59 22.12
N ILE A 36 16.13 19.62 22.90
CA ILE A 36 15.84 18.27 22.43
C ILE A 36 14.32 18.11 22.30
N LEU A 37 13.84 18.02 21.07
CA LEU A 37 12.42 17.81 20.76
C LEU A 37 12.09 16.33 20.81
N VAL A 38 11.11 15.94 21.60
CA VAL A 38 10.49 14.60 21.59
C VAL A 38 9.12 14.72 20.92
N ALA A 39 8.98 14.19 19.73
CA ALA A 39 7.76 14.24 18.96
C ALA A 39 7.62 12.98 18.08
N GLU A 40 6.41 12.68 17.62
CA GLU A 40 6.16 11.58 16.70
C GLU A 40 6.73 11.87 15.31
N PHE A 41 6.68 13.13 14.88
CA PHE A 41 7.18 13.63 13.60
C PHE A 41 8.32 14.61 13.80
N PRO A 42 9.24 14.76 12.83
CA PRO A 42 10.28 15.78 12.88
C PRO A 42 9.68 17.20 12.90
N PRO A 43 10.44 18.21 13.33
CA PRO A 43 9.96 19.57 13.25
C PRO A 43 9.72 19.96 11.78
N PRO A 44 8.68 20.76 11.47
CA PRO A 44 8.27 21.04 10.09
C PRO A 44 9.29 21.89 9.31
N ARG A 45 10.27 22.45 9.98
CA ARG A 45 11.41 23.19 9.43
C ARG A 45 12.65 23.01 10.32
N GLU A 46 13.81 23.34 9.80
CA GLU A 46 15.04 23.35 10.61
C GLU A 46 15.02 24.47 11.66
N PHE A 47 15.35 24.12 12.88
CA PHE A 47 15.51 25.06 13.99
C PHE A 47 16.94 24.99 14.53
N ALA A 48 17.62 26.14 14.57
CA ALA A 48 18.98 26.19 15.09
C ALA A 48 19.02 25.73 16.56
N GLY A 49 19.92 24.80 16.88
CA GLY A 49 20.07 24.29 18.24
C GLY A 49 18.98 23.34 18.71
N VAL A 50 18.14 22.83 17.79
CA VAL A 50 17.10 21.85 18.07
C VAL A 50 17.53 20.46 17.55
N ARG A 51 17.52 19.46 18.42
CA ARG A 51 17.73 18.04 18.08
C ARG A 51 16.43 17.28 18.31
N TRP A 52 16.02 16.43 17.37
CA TRP A 52 14.78 15.64 17.48
C TRP A 52 15.03 14.22 17.94
N ILE A 53 14.20 13.70 18.85
CA ILE A 53 14.12 12.30 19.26
C ILE A 53 12.72 11.81 18.88
N PRO A 54 12.59 10.80 18.01
CA PRO A 54 11.28 10.28 17.65
C PRO A 54 10.60 9.57 18.81
N TRP A 55 9.30 9.88 19.00
CA TRP A 55 8.43 9.14 19.88
C TRP A 55 7.73 8.02 19.12
N PHE A 56 7.78 6.79 19.64
CA PHE A 56 7.14 5.63 19.02
C PHE A 56 5.83 5.24 19.71
N PRO A 57 4.64 5.53 19.14
CA PRO A 57 3.36 5.22 19.76
C PRO A 57 3.12 3.72 20.00
N ARG A 58 3.72 2.86 19.17
CA ARG A 58 3.60 1.40 19.30
C ARG A 58 4.51 0.79 20.39
N ARG A 59 5.46 1.54 20.93
CA ARG A 59 6.32 1.10 22.02
C ARG A 59 5.68 1.43 23.37
N THR A 60 5.99 0.63 24.39
CA THR A 60 5.54 0.91 25.74
C THR A 60 6.16 2.21 26.28
N LEU A 61 5.49 2.83 27.25
CA LEU A 61 5.99 4.04 27.93
C LEU A 61 7.41 3.82 28.47
N ARG A 62 7.69 2.63 29.07
CA ARG A 62 9.01 2.28 29.61
C ARG A 62 10.10 2.25 28.53
N GLN A 63 9.81 1.68 27.37
CA GLN A 63 10.75 1.61 26.23
C GLN A 63 11.07 3.01 25.67
N ASN A 64 10.07 3.88 25.53
CA ASN A 64 10.27 5.25 25.08
C ASN A 64 11.09 6.06 26.12
N ILE A 65 10.79 5.92 27.41
CA ILE A 65 11.56 6.60 28.47
C ILE A 65 13.01 6.12 28.52
N ALA A 66 13.25 4.82 28.39
CA ALA A 66 14.61 4.26 28.38
C ALA A 66 15.44 4.87 27.24
N ARG A 67 14.86 4.93 26.03
CA ARG A 67 15.50 5.53 24.87
C ARG A 67 15.81 7.02 25.06
N ILE A 68 14.85 7.81 25.54
CA ILE A 68 15.08 9.24 25.82
C ILE A 68 16.20 9.42 26.84
N ARG A 69 16.27 8.57 27.86
CA ARG A 69 17.35 8.61 28.85
C ARG A 69 18.72 8.26 28.27
N ASP A 70 18.77 7.30 27.35
CA ASP A 70 20.01 6.93 26.67
C ASP A 70 20.52 8.09 25.80
N GLU A 71 19.65 8.79 25.12
CA GLU A 71 19.98 9.99 24.32
C GLU A 71 20.36 11.22 25.19
N LEU A 72 19.94 11.24 26.44
CA LEU A 72 20.30 12.28 27.43
C LEU A 72 21.58 11.97 28.22
N ARG A 73 22.26 10.85 27.95
CA ARG A 73 23.51 10.51 28.65
C ARG A 73 24.57 11.59 28.42
N GLY A 74 25.10 12.14 29.48
CA GLY A 74 26.07 13.25 29.43
C GLY A 74 25.46 14.65 29.25
N CYS A 75 24.14 14.78 29.21
CA CYS A 75 23.46 16.07 29.14
C CYS A 75 22.93 16.50 30.52
N ARG A 76 23.07 17.78 30.85
CA ARG A 76 22.46 18.36 32.04
C ARG A 76 21.08 18.90 31.73
N LEU A 77 20.03 18.16 32.07
CA LEU A 77 18.65 18.59 31.84
C LEU A 77 18.29 19.79 32.74
N ALA A 78 17.99 20.93 32.12
CA ALA A 78 17.59 22.14 32.86
C ALA A 78 16.08 22.17 33.12
N TRP A 79 15.29 21.94 32.07
CA TRP A 79 13.82 21.97 32.06
C TRP A 79 13.25 20.95 31.08
N ALA A 80 12.03 20.49 31.36
CA ALA A 80 11.20 19.84 30.34
C ALA A 80 10.05 20.81 29.99
N ALA A 81 9.75 20.92 28.71
CA ALA A 81 8.63 21.72 28.18
C ALA A 81 7.57 20.78 27.58
N LEU A 82 6.30 21.08 27.78
CA LEU A 82 5.18 20.29 27.32
C LEU A 82 4.04 21.15 26.80
N VAL A 83 3.57 20.87 25.60
CA VAL A 83 2.33 21.47 25.06
C VAL A 83 1.12 20.68 25.53
N LEU A 84 0.18 21.33 26.15
CA LEU A 84 -1.10 20.77 26.58
C LEU A 84 -2.15 21.01 25.52
N ASP A 85 -2.11 20.26 24.41
CA ASP A 85 -3.15 20.30 23.40
C ASP A 85 -4.39 19.53 23.85
N ARG A 86 -5.58 20.11 23.64
CA ARG A 86 -6.86 19.56 24.09
C ARG A 86 -7.38 18.46 23.16
N LEU A 87 -7.05 18.56 21.89
CA LEU A 87 -7.58 17.68 20.83
C LEU A 87 -6.86 16.34 20.76
N LEU A 88 -5.61 16.26 21.26
CA LEU A 88 -4.77 15.06 21.20
C LEU A 88 -4.37 14.61 22.61
N PRO A 89 -5.02 13.59 23.18
CA PRO A 89 -4.66 13.07 24.51
C PRO A 89 -3.43 12.13 24.43
N TYR A 90 -2.24 12.66 24.16
CA TYR A 90 -0.97 11.90 24.20
C TYR A 90 -0.53 11.63 25.65
N TRP A 91 -1.34 10.90 26.39
CA TRP A 91 -1.09 10.57 27.79
C TRP A 91 0.28 9.93 28.04
N PRO A 92 0.75 8.96 27.24
CA PRO A 92 2.07 8.37 27.46
C PRO A 92 3.20 9.37 27.33
N MET A 93 3.16 10.27 26.37
CA MET A 93 4.18 11.31 26.17
C MET A 93 4.16 12.33 27.32
N ARG A 94 2.97 12.72 27.79
CA ARG A 94 2.79 13.63 28.95
C ARG A 94 3.30 12.98 30.23
N ALA A 95 3.04 11.69 30.43
CA ALA A 95 3.56 10.92 31.56
C ALA A 95 5.09 10.81 31.50
N ALA A 96 5.68 10.62 30.34
CA ALA A 96 7.13 10.63 30.15
C ALA A 96 7.74 11.98 30.49
N ALA A 97 7.13 13.10 30.05
CA ALA A 97 7.58 14.44 30.38
C ALA A 97 7.61 14.69 31.90
N LEU A 98 6.55 14.33 32.60
CA LEU A 98 6.45 14.41 34.08
C LEU A 98 7.52 13.55 34.76
N TRP A 99 7.72 12.33 34.28
CA TRP A 99 8.69 11.39 34.92
C TRP A 99 10.14 11.81 34.73
N ILE A 100 10.47 12.35 33.54
CA ILE A 100 11.86 12.73 33.21
C ILE A 100 12.23 14.09 33.84
N SER A 101 11.26 15.03 33.92
CA SER A 101 11.48 16.42 34.38
C SER A 101 11.84 16.59 35.85
N ARG A 102 11.56 15.59 36.68
CA ARG A 102 11.72 15.67 38.13
C ARG A 102 11.09 16.94 38.75
N GLY A 103 9.96 17.41 38.19
CA GLY A 103 9.21 18.56 38.71
C GLY A 103 9.63 19.94 38.17
N ARG A 104 10.54 20.02 37.19
CA ARG A 104 10.90 21.26 36.48
C ARG A 104 10.23 21.28 35.09
N LEU A 105 8.99 21.78 35.03
CA LEU A 105 8.18 21.74 33.79
C LEU A 105 7.79 23.15 33.34
N LEU A 106 7.93 23.40 32.04
CA LEU A 106 7.32 24.51 31.34
C LEU A 106 6.07 23.97 30.62
N LEU A 107 4.89 24.40 31.04
CA LEU A 107 3.63 23.99 30.45
C LEU A 107 3.13 25.09 29.51
N PHE A 108 2.86 24.72 28.26
CA PHE A 108 2.31 25.62 27.23
C PHE A 108 0.87 25.23 26.93
N ASN A 109 0.02 26.24 26.73
CA ASN A 109 -1.31 26.04 26.22
C ASN A 109 -1.34 26.14 24.67
N GLU A 110 -2.50 25.95 24.08
CA GLU A 110 -2.72 26.04 22.62
C GLU A 110 -2.39 27.42 22.00
N GLN A 111 -2.34 28.48 22.79
CA GLN A 111 -1.98 29.84 22.40
C GLN A 111 -0.53 30.20 22.71
N MET A 112 0.30 29.18 23.06
CA MET A 112 1.70 29.32 23.43
C MET A 112 1.96 30.21 24.65
N ASN A 113 0.93 30.48 25.45
CA ASN A 113 1.14 31.02 26.79
C ASN A 113 1.74 29.94 27.68
N HIS A 114 2.75 30.30 28.47
CA HIS A 114 3.50 29.33 29.27
C HIS A 114 3.41 29.60 30.76
N PHE A 115 3.61 28.52 31.49
CA PHE A 115 3.66 28.51 32.95
C PHE A 115 4.79 27.59 33.42
N ALA A 116 5.63 28.11 34.30
CA ALA A 116 6.72 27.32 34.90
C ALA A 116 6.24 26.65 36.20
N LEU A 117 6.37 25.35 36.26
CA LEU A 117 6.09 24.56 37.47
C LEU A 117 7.42 24.15 38.12
N ARG A 118 7.64 24.59 39.37
CA ARG A 118 8.80 24.23 40.21
C ARG A 118 8.32 23.61 41.53
N PRO A 119 9.09 22.70 42.13
CA PRO A 119 8.85 22.31 43.50
C PRO A 119 9.00 23.56 44.41
N GLY A 120 7.96 24.09 44.95
CA GLY A 120 7.93 25.34 45.73
C GLY A 120 6.95 26.40 45.24
N ASP A 121 6.49 26.38 44.00
CA ASP A 121 5.51 27.33 43.46
C ASP A 121 4.05 26.88 43.73
N ALA A 122 3.77 26.31 44.89
CA ALA A 122 2.45 25.79 45.29
C ALA A 122 1.30 26.78 45.12
N PRO A 123 1.40 28.10 45.43
CA PRO A 123 0.31 29.04 45.26
C PRO A 123 -0.08 29.30 43.77
N GLN A 124 0.92 29.28 42.86
CA GLN A 124 0.69 29.45 41.44
C GLN A 124 0.13 28.17 40.84
N ALA A 125 0.63 27.01 41.21
CA ALA A 125 0.11 25.71 40.80
C ALA A 125 -1.36 25.55 41.24
N LEU A 126 -1.71 25.97 42.47
CA LEU A 126 -3.10 25.97 42.98
C LEU A 126 -4.02 26.92 42.21
N ARG A 127 -3.54 28.13 41.86
CA ARG A 127 -4.29 29.09 41.00
C ARG A 127 -4.53 28.50 39.59
N PHE A 128 -3.53 27.89 39.01
CA PHE A 128 -3.65 27.23 37.71
C PHE A 128 -4.62 26.02 37.76
N LEU A 129 -4.52 25.17 38.79
CA LEU A 129 -5.44 24.05 39.00
C LEU A 129 -6.90 24.51 39.23
N ARG A 130 -7.09 25.58 40.03
CA ARG A 130 -8.41 26.20 40.22
C ARG A 130 -8.99 26.75 38.91
N TRP A 131 -8.17 27.43 38.12
CA TRP A 131 -8.60 27.94 36.82
C TRP A 131 -8.94 26.78 35.87
N ARG A 132 -8.08 25.75 35.81
CA ARG A 132 -8.34 24.52 35.02
C ARG A 132 -9.61 23.80 35.46
N LEU A 133 -9.85 23.67 36.75
CA LEU A 133 -11.05 23.02 37.28
C LEU A 133 -12.30 23.85 36.94
N ARG A 134 -12.23 25.17 37.09
CA ARG A 134 -13.36 26.08 36.74
C ARG A 134 -13.67 26.04 35.23
N ASP A 135 -12.65 26.09 34.40
CA ASP A 135 -12.76 25.96 32.95
C ASP A 135 -13.26 24.56 32.53
N TRP A 136 -12.81 23.50 33.24
CA TRP A 136 -13.31 22.14 33.05
C TRP A 136 -14.78 22.02 33.41
N ILE A 137 -15.20 22.51 34.58
CA ILE A 137 -16.62 22.53 35.03
C ILE A 137 -17.47 23.31 34.03
N HIS A 138 -17.06 24.51 33.63
CA HIS A 138 -17.77 25.31 32.66
C HIS A 138 -18.02 24.55 31.35
N ARG A 139 -16.99 23.89 30.82
CA ARG A 139 -17.13 23.07 29.60
C ARG A 139 -17.99 21.83 29.83
N GLN A 140 -17.89 21.20 31.00
CA GLN A 140 -18.71 20.03 31.30
C GLN A 140 -20.21 20.35 31.44
N THR A 141 -20.54 21.59 31.77
CA THR A 141 -21.94 22.06 31.94
C THR A 141 -22.54 22.68 30.66
N HIS A 142 -21.76 22.88 29.58
CA HIS A 142 -22.25 23.35 28.29
C HIS A 142 -22.76 22.23 27.39
N PRO A 143 -23.64 22.53 26.40
CA PRO A 143 -24.07 21.53 25.40
C PRO A 143 -22.86 20.82 24.76
N GLY A 144 -22.79 19.48 24.84
CA GLY A 144 -21.66 18.66 24.40
C GLY A 144 -20.67 18.28 25.51
N GLY A 145 -20.73 18.92 26.69
CA GLY A 145 -19.94 18.50 27.86
C GLY A 145 -20.45 17.21 28.50
N TRP A 146 -19.55 16.49 29.20
CA TRP A 146 -19.88 15.22 29.84
C TRP A 146 -20.97 15.38 30.91
N LEU A 147 -20.89 16.36 31.83
CA LEU A 147 -21.88 16.65 32.86
C LEU A 147 -23.24 17.05 32.24
N TYR A 148 -23.23 17.92 31.25
CA TYR A 148 -24.41 18.24 30.48
C TYR A 148 -25.07 16.99 29.87
N THR A 149 -24.27 16.16 29.24
CA THR A 149 -24.72 14.91 28.64
C THR A 149 -25.31 13.98 29.70
N GLN A 150 -24.69 13.86 30.90
CA GLN A 150 -25.21 13.03 31.98
C GLN A 150 -26.55 13.59 32.54
N LEU A 151 -26.65 14.91 32.77
CA LEU A 151 -27.86 15.57 33.20
C LEU A 151 -29.00 15.45 32.18
N TRP A 152 -28.65 15.58 30.89
CA TRP A 152 -29.59 15.32 29.80
C TRP A 152 -30.08 13.87 29.82
N ARG A 153 -29.18 12.90 30.01
CA ARG A 153 -29.50 11.46 30.09
C ARG A 153 -30.37 11.11 31.30
N VAL A 154 -30.22 11.82 32.43
CA VAL A 154 -31.12 11.63 33.59
C VAL A 154 -32.54 11.96 33.18
N ARG A 155 -32.77 13.00 32.37
CA ARG A 155 -34.08 13.35 31.83
C ARG A 155 -34.55 12.39 30.73
N HIS A 156 -33.62 11.59 30.16
CA HIS A 156 -33.88 10.63 29.10
C HIS A 156 -33.29 9.26 29.48
N PRO A 157 -33.89 8.51 30.41
CA PRO A 157 -33.27 7.32 31.02
C PRO A 157 -32.89 6.22 30.04
N ARG A 158 -33.56 6.13 28.88
CA ARG A 158 -33.21 5.19 27.82
C ARG A 158 -31.81 5.44 27.24
N ALA A 159 -31.35 6.67 27.22
CA ALA A 159 -30.03 7.03 26.77
C ALA A 159 -28.88 6.54 27.69
N TYR A 160 -29.20 6.28 28.98
CA TYR A 160 -28.22 5.69 29.91
C TYR A 160 -27.93 4.22 29.65
N LEU A 161 -28.88 3.50 29.08
CA LEU A 161 -28.71 2.07 28.82
C LEU A 161 -27.68 1.83 27.71
N ARG A 162 -27.53 2.77 26.76
CA ARG A 162 -26.60 2.64 25.63
C ARG A 162 -25.14 2.48 26.08
N PRO A 163 -24.54 3.37 26.90
CA PRO A 163 -23.14 3.19 27.35
C PRO A 163 -22.96 1.93 28.19
N LEU A 164 -23.97 1.57 29.00
CA LEU A 164 -23.96 0.35 29.78
C LEU A 164 -23.88 -0.89 28.87
N PHE A 165 -24.76 -0.98 27.87
CA PHE A 165 -24.73 -2.07 26.91
C PHE A 165 -23.42 -2.10 26.11
N ALA A 166 -22.87 -0.94 25.73
CA ALA A 166 -21.57 -0.89 25.06
C ALA A 166 -20.46 -1.44 25.96
N SER A 167 -20.42 -1.04 27.23
CA SER A 167 -19.44 -1.53 28.21
C SER A 167 -19.58 -3.04 28.47
N ILE A 168 -20.81 -3.53 28.63
CA ILE A 168 -21.08 -4.96 28.80
C ILE A 168 -20.68 -5.73 27.53
N ALA A 169 -20.99 -5.21 26.34
CA ALA A 169 -20.62 -5.83 25.08
C ALA A 169 -19.10 -5.92 24.91
N LEU A 170 -18.36 -4.86 25.28
CA LEU A 170 -16.89 -4.89 25.28
C LEU A 170 -16.35 -5.95 26.24
N ALA A 171 -16.87 -5.99 27.48
CA ALA A 171 -16.49 -7.00 28.47
C ALA A 171 -16.84 -8.43 28.00
N ALA A 172 -18.02 -8.62 27.40
CA ALA A 172 -18.44 -9.90 26.83
C ALA A 172 -17.50 -10.36 25.70
N GLY A 173 -17.02 -9.45 24.86
CA GLY A 173 -16.04 -9.74 23.82
C GLY A 173 -14.68 -10.17 24.40
N PHE A 174 -14.16 -9.48 25.41
CA PHE A 174 -12.93 -9.88 26.10
C PHE A 174 -13.07 -11.27 26.75
N HIS A 175 -14.18 -11.52 27.39
CA HIS A 175 -14.48 -12.82 27.98
C HIS A 175 -14.55 -13.92 26.91
N ALA A 176 -15.28 -13.68 25.83
CA ALA A 176 -15.37 -14.60 24.71
C ALA A 176 -13.99 -14.91 24.09
N ARG A 177 -13.14 -13.91 23.94
CA ARG A 177 -11.76 -14.07 23.46
C ARG A 177 -10.94 -15.00 24.35
N PHE A 178 -11.03 -14.85 25.67
CA PHE A 178 -10.35 -15.72 26.64
C PHE A 178 -10.79 -17.16 26.45
N TRP A 179 -12.10 -17.44 26.46
CA TRP A 179 -12.60 -18.81 26.30
C TRP A 179 -12.30 -19.40 24.91
N LYS A 180 -12.25 -18.58 23.88
CA LYS A 180 -11.90 -19.01 22.53
C LYS A 180 -10.45 -19.48 22.43
N SER A 181 -9.54 -18.80 23.13
CA SER A 181 -8.13 -19.19 23.15
C SER A 181 -7.87 -20.58 23.78
N LEU A 182 -8.78 -21.03 24.64
CA LEU A 182 -8.71 -22.34 25.31
C LEU A 182 -9.33 -23.48 24.48
N ARG A 183 -10.11 -23.16 23.43
CA ARG A 183 -10.83 -24.17 22.62
C ARG A 183 -10.16 -24.28 21.24
N ARG A 184 -9.61 -25.45 20.94
CA ARG A 184 -9.03 -25.77 19.62
C ARG A 184 -9.88 -26.83 18.93
N ALA A 185 -10.21 -26.64 17.66
CA ALA A 185 -10.71 -27.71 16.82
C ALA A 185 -9.53 -28.49 16.22
N PRO A 186 -9.72 -29.76 15.86
CA PRO A 186 -8.72 -30.52 15.14
C PRO A 186 -8.43 -29.88 13.78
N PRO A 187 -7.26 -30.17 13.17
CA PRO A 187 -6.96 -29.78 11.80
C PRO A 187 -8.05 -30.29 10.85
N LEU A 188 -8.40 -29.43 9.89
CA LEU A 188 -9.37 -29.81 8.88
C LEU A 188 -8.75 -30.82 7.92
N ARG A 189 -9.48 -31.89 7.60
CA ARG A 189 -9.08 -32.89 6.60
C ARG A 189 -10.05 -32.86 5.44
N LEU A 190 -9.52 -32.92 4.22
CA LEU A 190 -10.35 -33.15 3.05
C LEU A 190 -10.77 -34.65 3.02
N PRO A 191 -11.97 -34.95 2.54
CA PRO A 191 -12.40 -36.33 2.38
C PRO A 191 -11.53 -37.05 1.34
N ASP A 192 -11.21 -38.33 1.61
CA ASP A 192 -10.52 -39.19 0.67
C ASP A 192 -11.47 -39.56 -0.49
N GLY A 193 -10.97 -39.46 -1.73
CA GLY A 193 -11.71 -39.75 -2.94
C GLY A 193 -12.20 -38.49 -3.66
N GLY A 194 -11.87 -38.39 -4.95
CA GLY A 194 -12.30 -37.31 -5.83
C GLY A 194 -13.76 -37.46 -6.26
N LEU A 195 -14.48 -36.35 -6.29
CA LEU A 195 -15.79 -36.30 -6.95
C LEU A 195 -15.60 -36.28 -8.48
N PRO A 196 -16.57 -36.83 -9.24
CA PRO A 196 -16.52 -36.77 -10.70
C PRO A 196 -16.47 -35.34 -11.22
N ASP A 197 -15.77 -35.11 -12.32
CA ASP A 197 -15.72 -33.81 -12.94
C ASP A 197 -17.12 -33.38 -13.41
N GLY A 198 -17.46 -32.13 -13.21
CA GLY A 198 -18.76 -31.57 -13.52
C GLY A 198 -19.23 -30.55 -12.51
N VAL A 199 -20.48 -30.09 -12.67
CA VAL A 199 -21.07 -29.02 -11.88
C VAL A 199 -22.45 -29.41 -11.34
N SER A 200 -22.65 -29.26 -10.04
CA SER A 200 -23.97 -29.29 -9.40
C SER A 200 -24.45 -27.85 -9.17
N ILE A 201 -25.50 -27.43 -9.87
CA ILE A 201 -26.11 -26.11 -9.72
C ILE A 201 -27.14 -26.15 -8.59
N VAL A 202 -26.91 -25.42 -7.51
CA VAL A 202 -27.80 -25.36 -6.34
C VAL A 202 -28.55 -24.04 -6.31
N ILE A 203 -29.89 -24.11 -6.37
CA ILE A 203 -30.79 -22.95 -6.46
C ILE A 203 -31.77 -22.98 -5.30
N PRO A 204 -31.57 -22.18 -4.22
CA PRO A 204 -32.58 -22.01 -3.20
C PRO A 204 -33.74 -21.16 -3.76
N SER A 205 -34.96 -21.61 -3.61
CA SER A 205 -36.15 -20.90 -4.11
C SER A 205 -37.29 -20.97 -3.12
N ARG A 206 -38.02 -19.86 -2.96
CA ARG A 206 -39.25 -19.77 -2.17
C ARG A 206 -40.27 -18.90 -2.90
N ASP A 207 -41.44 -19.48 -3.23
CA ASP A 207 -42.50 -18.83 -4.02
C ASP A 207 -41.92 -18.15 -5.29
N GLY A 208 -40.98 -18.84 -5.97
CA GLY A 208 -40.16 -18.29 -7.07
C GLY A 208 -40.40 -18.95 -8.41
N ARG A 209 -41.52 -19.66 -8.61
CA ARG A 209 -41.80 -20.34 -9.87
C ARG A 209 -41.61 -19.44 -11.12
N PRO A 210 -42.09 -18.18 -11.19
CA PRO A 210 -41.91 -17.33 -12.35
C PRO A 210 -40.44 -16.95 -12.65
N LEU A 211 -39.59 -17.01 -11.65
CA LEU A 211 -38.14 -16.78 -11.82
C LEU A 211 -37.46 -18.05 -12.34
N LEU A 212 -37.83 -19.22 -11.79
CA LEU A 212 -37.32 -20.52 -12.25
C LEU A 212 -37.72 -20.83 -13.71
N GLU A 213 -38.95 -20.47 -14.13
CA GLU A 213 -39.41 -20.62 -15.50
C GLU A 213 -38.50 -19.92 -16.52
N LYS A 214 -37.87 -18.81 -16.13
CA LYS A 214 -36.89 -18.08 -16.97
C LYS A 214 -35.48 -18.65 -16.85
N LEU A 215 -35.07 -19.03 -15.62
CA LEU A 215 -33.71 -19.40 -15.30
C LEU A 215 -33.35 -20.82 -15.80
N LEU A 216 -34.23 -21.83 -15.57
CA LEU A 216 -33.93 -23.24 -15.85
C LEU A 216 -33.55 -23.49 -17.33
N PRO A 217 -34.24 -22.95 -18.34
CA PRO A 217 -33.87 -23.17 -19.75
C PRO A 217 -32.46 -22.60 -20.10
N ALA A 218 -32.01 -21.54 -19.42
CA ALA A 218 -30.68 -21.00 -19.62
C ALA A 218 -29.61 -21.94 -19.04
N LEU A 219 -29.86 -22.49 -17.83
CA LEU A 219 -28.95 -23.42 -17.17
C LEU A 219 -28.86 -24.79 -17.86
N GLU A 220 -29.96 -25.31 -18.39
CA GLU A 220 -29.99 -26.54 -19.19
C GLU A 220 -29.11 -26.41 -20.43
N ARG A 221 -29.15 -25.26 -21.10
CA ARG A 221 -28.25 -24.96 -22.23
C ARG A 221 -26.78 -24.90 -21.82
N GLU A 222 -26.44 -24.27 -20.70
CA GLU A 222 -25.07 -24.20 -20.21
C GLU A 222 -24.52 -25.60 -19.85
N LEU A 223 -25.34 -26.45 -19.26
CA LEU A 223 -24.93 -27.83 -18.92
C LEU A 223 -24.93 -28.77 -20.15
N GLY A 224 -25.51 -28.40 -21.29
CA GLY A 224 -25.57 -29.26 -22.48
C GLY A 224 -24.21 -29.76 -22.98
N GLN A 225 -23.09 -29.16 -22.57
CA GLN A 225 -21.72 -29.53 -22.94
C GLN A 225 -20.86 -29.94 -21.75
N ILE A 226 -21.41 -29.91 -20.53
CA ILE A 226 -20.66 -30.13 -19.28
C ILE A 226 -21.42 -31.17 -18.46
N PRO A 227 -20.77 -32.21 -17.92
CA PRO A 227 -21.41 -33.12 -16.97
C PRO A 227 -21.95 -32.33 -15.77
N GLY A 228 -23.25 -32.47 -15.49
CA GLY A 228 -23.82 -31.66 -14.41
C GLY A 228 -25.25 -32.03 -14.04
N GLU A 229 -25.76 -31.36 -13.04
CA GLU A 229 -27.10 -31.47 -12.51
C GLU A 229 -27.63 -30.14 -12.00
N ILE A 230 -28.94 -29.96 -12.02
CA ILE A 230 -29.64 -28.83 -11.41
C ILE A 230 -30.39 -29.31 -10.17
N LEU A 231 -30.13 -28.67 -9.04
CA LEU A 231 -30.71 -28.95 -7.73
C LEU A 231 -31.52 -27.72 -7.30
N VAL A 232 -32.83 -27.77 -7.34
CA VAL A 232 -33.70 -26.73 -6.81
C VAL A 232 -34.10 -27.10 -5.38
N VAL A 233 -33.71 -26.25 -4.40
CA VAL A 233 -34.14 -26.41 -3.02
C VAL A 233 -35.41 -25.56 -2.81
N ASP A 234 -36.55 -26.21 -2.88
CA ASP A 234 -37.85 -25.60 -2.60
C ASP A 234 -38.05 -25.35 -1.12
N ASN A 235 -37.90 -24.10 -0.72
CA ASN A 235 -37.87 -23.66 0.67
C ASN A 235 -39.29 -23.34 1.22
N GLY A 236 -40.18 -24.32 1.15
CA GLY A 236 -41.57 -24.19 1.68
C GLY A 236 -42.41 -23.27 0.81
N SER A 237 -42.38 -23.45 -0.52
CA SER A 237 -43.22 -22.68 -1.45
C SER A 237 -44.69 -23.07 -1.40
N ALA A 238 -45.56 -22.08 -1.54
CA ALA A 238 -47.01 -22.23 -1.64
C ALA A 238 -47.55 -22.01 -3.08
N ASP A 239 -46.69 -21.62 -4.02
CA ASP A 239 -47.04 -21.26 -5.39
C ASP A 239 -47.11 -22.45 -6.37
N GLY A 240 -47.01 -23.68 -5.86
CA GLY A 240 -47.02 -24.89 -6.66
C GLY A 240 -45.70 -25.26 -7.34
N THR A 241 -44.59 -24.63 -6.96
CA THR A 241 -43.22 -24.87 -7.53
C THR A 241 -42.87 -26.35 -7.55
N ALA A 242 -43.06 -27.07 -6.44
CA ALA A 242 -42.72 -28.50 -6.33
C ALA A 242 -43.44 -29.38 -7.35
N ARG A 243 -44.78 -29.15 -7.51
CA ARG A 243 -45.58 -29.89 -8.52
C ARG A 243 -45.15 -29.55 -9.92
N TRP A 244 -44.92 -28.30 -10.21
CA TRP A 244 -44.49 -27.81 -11.52
C TRP A 244 -43.12 -28.42 -11.91
N LEU A 245 -42.14 -28.41 -10.99
CA LEU A 245 -40.84 -29.04 -11.26
C LEU A 245 -40.99 -30.54 -11.61
N ALA A 246 -41.78 -31.26 -10.84
CA ALA A 246 -42.04 -32.69 -11.10
C ALA A 246 -42.68 -32.98 -12.44
N GLN A 247 -43.54 -32.08 -12.96
CA GLN A 247 -44.29 -32.26 -14.18
C GLN A 247 -43.53 -31.76 -15.43
N GLU A 248 -42.91 -30.58 -15.34
CA GLU A 248 -42.36 -29.88 -16.52
C GLU A 248 -40.83 -30.05 -16.60
N HIS A 249 -40.14 -30.27 -15.47
CA HIS A 249 -38.68 -30.38 -15.37
C HIS A 249 -38.24 -31.67 -14.63
N PRO A 250 -38.55 -32.87 -15.09
CA PRO A 250 -38.26 -34.11 -14.37
C PRO A 250 -36.75 -34.39 -14.22
N ALA A 251 -35.91 -33.78 -15.05
CA ALA A 251 -34.44 -33.86 -14.93
C ALA A 251 -33.85 -32.99 -13.80
N VAL A 252 -34.61 -32.02 -13.30
CA VAL A 252 -34.23 -31.19 -12.18
C VAL A 252 -34.49 -31.92 -10.88
N ILE A 253 -33.48 -32.02 -10.03
CA ILE A 253 -33.61 -32.65 -8.70
C ILE A 253 -34.26 -31.62 -7.75
N ALA A 254 -35.46 -31.88 -7.30
CA ALA A 254 -36.17 -31.03 -6.35
C ALA A 254 -35.96 -31.54 -4.91
N GLU A 255 -35.33 -30.73 -4.05
CA GLU A 255 -35.25 -30.96 -2.61
C GLU A 255 -36.30 -30.12 -1.92
N ILE A 256 -37.38 -30.73 -1.47
CA ILE A 256 -38.58 -30.03 -0.95
C ILE A 256 -38.48 -29.93 0.58
N SER A 257 -38.65 -28.72 1.13
CA SER A 257 -38.86 -28.47 2.55
C SER A 257 -40.34 -28.20 2.84
N SER A 258 -40.90 -28.83 3.84
CA SER A 258 -42.26 -28.57 4.29
C SER A 258 -42.42 -27.24 5.00
N GLU A 259 -41.35 -26.69 5.58
CA GLU A 259 -41.30 -25.41 6.30
C GLU A 259 -40.18 -24.51 5.80
N PRO A 260 -40.34 -23.20 5.87
CA PRO A 260 -39.28 -22.27 5.51
C PRO A 260 -38.03 -22.41 6.37
N LEU A 261 -36.89 -22.62 5.73
CA LEU A 261 -35.57 -22.69 6.33
C LEU A 261 -34.87 -21.33 6.25
N SER A 262 -33.80 -21.17 7.04
CA SER A 262 -32.85 -20.08 6.81
C SER A 262 -32.17 -20.29 5.46
N PHE A 263 -31.61 -19.20 4.89
CA PHE A 263 -30.87 -19.27 3.62
C PHE A 263 -29.74 -20.31 3.69
N SER A 264 -28.92 -20.26 4.75
CA SER A 264 -27.80 -21.20 4.95
C SER A 264 -28.27 -22.65 5.01
N ALA A 265 -29.37 -22.93 5.72
CA ALA A 265 -29.90 -24.30 5.84
C ALA A 265 -30.46 -24.82 4.50
N ALA A 266 -31.13 -23.98 3.74
CA ALA A 266 -31.63 -24.35 2.41
C ALA A 266 -30.47 -24.67 1.46
N VAL A 267 -29.47 -23.79 1.38
CA VAL A 267 -28.27 -24.00 0.55
C VAL A 267 -27.50 -25.27 0.97
N ASN A 268 -27.33 -25.50 2.28
CA ASN A 268 -26.61 -26.68 2.79
C ASN A 268 -27.29 -27.99 2.40
N ARG A 269 -28.64 -28.03 2.31
CA ARG A 269 -29.34 -29.22 1.78
C ARG A 269 -28.94 -29.52 0.35
N GLY A 270 -28.85 -28.49 -0.50
CA GLY A 270 -28.40 -28.64 -1.89
C GLY A 270 -26.94 -29.10 -1.97
N ILE A 271 -26.05 -28.49 -1.16
CA ILE A 271 -24.64 -28.88 -1.09
C ILE A 271 -24.47 -30.36 -0.68
N ALA A 272 -25.28 -30.83 0.25
CA ALA A 272 -25.22 -32.22 0.69
C ALA A 272 -25.61 -33.20 -0.43
N ARG A 273 -26.51 -32.80 -1.33
CA ARG A 273 -26.95 -33.63 -2.46
C ARG A 273 -26.05 -33.56 -3.69
N ALA A 274 -25.23 -32.51 -3.82
CA ALA A 274 -24.34 -32.27 -4.98
C ALA A 274 -23.42 -33.46 -5.22
N ARG A 275 -23.30 -33.94 -6.46
CA ARG A 275 -22.53 -35.14 -6.86
C ARG A 275 -21.22 -34.82 -7.57
N PHE A 276 -21.07 -33.60 -8.06
CA PHE A 276 -19.93 -33.21 -8.91
C PHE A 276 -18.86 -32.43 -8.15
N ARG A 277 -17.69 -32.34 -8.77
CA ARG A 277 -16.49 -31.69 -8.24
C ARG A 277 -16.74 -30.22 -7.86
N HIS A 278 -17.61 -29.53 -8.61
CA HIS A 278 -17.92 -28.14 -8.36
C HIS A 278 -19.40 -27.94 -8.02
N VAL A 279 -19.67 -27.04 -7.10
CA VAL A 279 -21.01 -26.56 -6.77
C VAL A 279 -21.14 -25.10 -7.19
N LEU A 280 -22.08 -24.82 -8.08
CA LEU A 280 -22.51 -23.45 -8.39
C LEU A 280 -23.67 -23.09 -7.45
N LEU A 281 -23.45 -22.13 -6.57
CA LEU A 281 -24.56 -21.49 -5.84
C LEU A 281 -25.12 -20.38 -6.71
N LEU A 282 -26.41 -20.43 -6.96
CA LEU A 282 -27.10 -19.47 -7.85
C LEU A 282 -28.47 -19.11 -7.27
N ASN A 283 -28.70 -17.81 -7.05
CA ASN A 283 -30.03 -17.33 -6.66
C ASN A 283 -31.02 -17.43 -7.83
N ASN A 284 -32.29 -17.66 -7.52
CA ASN A 284 -33.35 -17.79 -8.54
C ASN A 284 -33.69 -16.47 -9.24
N ASP A 285 -33.23 -15.31 -8.75
CA ASP A 285 -33.39 -13.98 -9.33
C ASP A 285 -32.15 -13.48 -10.11
N MET A 286 -31.25 -14.40 -10.45
CA MET A 286 -30.11 -14.16 -11.35
C MET A 286 -30.46 -14.52 -12.79
N GLU A 287 -30.00 -13.69 -13.73
CA GLU A 287 -30.07 -13.92 -15.16
C GLU A 287 -28.64 -14.03 -15.73
N PRO A 288 -28.12 -15.25 -15.94
CA PRO A 288 -26.77 -15.44 -16.45
C PRO A 288 -26.68 -15.14 -17.95
N GLU A 289 -25.58 -14.48 -18.35
CA GLU A 289 -25.23 -14.34 -19.77
C GLU A 289 -24.76 -15.70 -20.33
N PRO A 290 -25.00 -16.00 -21.61
CA PRO A 290 -24.54 -17.23 -22.24
C PRO A 290 -23.01 -17.40 -22.11
N GLY A 291 -22.57 -18.59 -21.73
CA GLY A 291 -21.15 -18.91 -21.53
C GLY A 291 -20.56 -18.45 -20.18
N PHE A 292 -21.36 -18.00 -19.23
CA PHE A 292 -20.89 -17.51 -17.92
C PHE A 292 -20.19 -18.57 -17.07
N LEU A 293 -20.52 -19.86 -17.27
CA LEU A 293 -20.01 -20.95 -16.43
C LEU A 293 -18.58 -21.36 -16.79
N ALA A 294 -18.20 -21.29 -18.07
CA ALA A 294 -16.89 -21.71 -18.54
C ALA A 294 -15.73 -20.90 -17.90
N PRO A 295 -15.76 -19.56 -17.79
CA PRO A 295 -14.71 -18.79 -17.09
C PRO A 295 -14.61 -19.14 -15.62
N LEU A 296 -15.72 -19.44 -14.93
CA LEU A 296 -15.68 -19.84 -13.52
C LEU A 296 -14.95 -21.16 -13.33
N ARG A 297 -15.19 -22.14 -14.24
CA ARG A 297 -14.47 -23.44 -14.21
C ARG A 297 -12.99 -23.27 -14.54
N ALA A 298 -12.65 -22.50 -15.55
CA ALA A 298 -11.27 -22.23 -15.93
C ALA A 298 -10.44 -21.65 -14.77
N ALA A 299 -11.03 -20.84 -13.92
CA ALA A 299 -10.35 -20.31 -12.74
C ALA A 299 -9.79 -21.39 -11.80
N PHE A 300 -10.43 -22.59 -11.71
CA PHE A 300 -9.95 -23.71 -10.89
C PHE A 300 -8.74 -24.43 -11.50
N GLU A 301 -8.50 -24.26 -12.79
CA GLU A 301 -7.30 -24.78 -13.45
C GLU A 301 -6.13 -23.82 -13.28
N GLU A 302 -6.42 -22.49 -13.24
CA GLU A 302 -5.41 -21.44 -13.17
C GLU A 302 -4.94 -21.13 -11.73
N VAL A 303 -5.82 -21.28 -10.74
CA VAL A 303 -5.51 -20.91 -9.34
C VAL A 303 -5.43 -22.17 -8.46
N PRO A 304 -4.23 -22.55 -7.98
CA PRO A 304 -4.07 -23.69 -7.09
C PRO A 304 -4.88 -23.55 -5.80
N GLU A 305 -5.43 -24.67 -5.34
CA GLU A 305 -6.24 -24.72 -4.12
C GLU A 305 -7.43 -23.74 -4.09
N LEU A 306 -7.91 -23.28 -5.25
CA LEU A 306 -9.03 -22.38 -5.34
C LEU A 306 -10.25 -22.94 -4.60
N PHE A 307 -10.85 -22.11 -3.75
CA PHE A 307 -12.08 -22.43 -3.06
C PHE A 307 -13.30 -21.98 -3.84
N CYS A 308 -13.24 -20.76 -4.36
CA CYS A 308 -14.40 -20.12 -4.95
C CYS A 308 -14.02 -19.18 -6.09
N ALA A 309 -14.75 -19.25 -7.19
CA ALA A 309 -14.74 -18.30 -8.30
C ALA A 309 -16.08 -17.59 -8.32
N THR A 310 -16.11 -16.25 -8.17
CA THR A 310 -17.35 -15.43 -8.15
C THR A 310 -17.54 -14.63 -9.43
N ALA A 311 -18.77 -14.60 -9.95
CA ALA A 311 -19.10 -13.89 -11.17
C ALA A 311 -19.15 -12.38 -10.98
N GLN A 312 -19.03 -11.64 -12.09
CA GLN A 312 -19.32 -10.21 -12.15
C GLN A 312 -20.85 -10.01 -12.21
N ILE A 313 -21.36 -9.24 -11.25
CA ILE A 313 -22.80 -9.04 -11.08
C ILE A 313 -23.19 -7.63 -11.57
N PHE A 314 -24.20 -7.59 -12.43
CA PHE A 314 -24.81 -6.38 -12.94
C PHE A 314 -26.24 -6.24 -12.42
N PHE A 315 -26.79 -5.04 -12.51
CA PHE A 315 -28.20 -4.77 -12.18
C PHE A 315 -28.92 -4.24 -13.43
N PRO A 316 -30.24 -4.42 -13.51
CA PRO A 316 -31.02 -3.82 -14.60
C PRO A 316 -30.80 -2.31 -14.72
N PRO A 317 -30.87 -1.72 -15.91
CA PRO A 317 -30.72 -0.29 -16.13
C PRO A 317 -31.64 0.55 -15.21
N GLY A 318 -31.11 1.64 -14.67
CA GLY A 318 -31.82 2.55 -13.77
C GLY A 318 -31.93 2.09 -12.30
N ARG A 319 -31.46 0.91 -11.94
CA ARG A 319 -31.32 0.45 -10.55
C ARG A 319 -29.95 0.70 -10.00
N ARG A 320 -29.88 1.12 -8.73
CA ARG A 320 -28.60 1.27 -8.04
C ARG A 320 -27.94 -0.10 -7.90
N ARG A 321 -26.69 -0.21 -8.30
CA ARG A 321 -25.88 -1.41 -8.13
C ARG A 321 -25.38 -1.50 -6.68
N GLU A 322 -25.82 -2.51 -5.95
CA GLU A 322 -25.43 -2.74 -4.55
C GLU A 322 -24.41 -3.86 -4.41
N GLU A 323 -24.30 -4.71 -5.43
CA GLU A 323 -23.40 -5.85 -5.49
C GLU A 323 -22.71 -5.90 -6.87
N THR A 324 -21.44 -6.25 -6.89
CA THR A 324 -20.63 -6.32 -8.10
C THR A 324 -19.98 -7.68 -8.30
N GLY A 325 -20.06 -8.57 -7.31
CA GLY A 325 -19.25 -9.78 -7.19
C GLY A 325 -17.87 -9.52 -6.58
N LYS A 326 -17.43 -8.25 -6.50
CA LYS A 326 -16.14 -7.87 -5.91
C LYS A 326 -16.32 -7.34 -4.48
N ALA A 327 -16.54 -8.27 -3.55
CA ALA A 327 -16.74 -7.99 -2.14
C ALA A 327 -15.41 -7.79 -1.42
N VAL A 328 -15.26 -6.64 -0.73
CA VAL A 328 -13.99 -6.24 -0.13
C VAL A 328 -14.14 -5.77 1.31
N TRP A 329 -13.05 -5.91 2.08
CA TRP A 329 -12.91 -5.33 3.40
C TRP A 329 -12.53 -3.85 3.28
N ARG A 330 -13.30 -2.97 3.93
CA ARG A 330 -13.10 -1.53 3.84
C ARG A 330 -11.82 -1.09 4.54
N ARG A 331 -10.85 -0.59 3.78
CA ARG A 331 -9.55 -0.11 4.27
C ARG A 331 -9.69 1.19 5.08
N LYS A 332 -10.32 2.21 4.48
CA LYS A 332 -10.62 3.50 5.14
C LYS A 332 -12.08 3.51 5.56
N ARG A 333 -12.33 3.78 6.81
CA ARG A 333 -13.69 3.70 7.37
C ARG A 333 -13.99 4.87 8.29
N ALA A 334 -15.09 5.58 8.00
CA ALA A 334 -15.73 6.47 8.96
C ALA A 334 -16.58 5.65 9.95
N ARG A 335 -16.84 6.18 11.14
CA ARG A 335 -17.66 5.48 12.16
C ARG A 335 -18.98 4.90 11.67
N PRO A 336 -19.76 5.57 10.79
CA PRO A 336 -21.04 5.02 10.33
C PRO A 336 -20.91 3.84 9.38
N ASP A 337 -19.74 3.64 8.75
CA ASP A 337 -19.57 2.67 7.68
C ASP A 337 -19.57 1.23 8.18
N PHE A 338 -20.15 0.32 7.40
CA PHE A 338 -20.01 -1.11 7.62
C PHE A 338 -18.63 -1.61 7.18
N PHE A 339 -18.22 -2.77 7.67
CA PHE A 339 -16.88 -3.32 7.46
C PHE A 339 -16.63 -3.78 6.04
N VAL A 340 -17.68 -4.24 5.37
CA VAL A 340 -17.60 -4.82 4.02
C VAL A 340 -18.46 -4.00 3.06
N HIS A 341 -18.02 -3.92 1.80
CA HIS A 341 -18.76 -3.33 0.70
C HIS A 341 -18.30 -3.95 -0.62
N CYS A 342 -19.08 -3.77 -1.67
CA CYS A 342 -18.66 -4.10 -3.02
C CYS A 342 -18.05 -2.88 -3.70
N ILE A 343 -17.03 -3.12 -4.52
CA ILE A 343 -16.39 -2.08 -5.35
C ILE A 343 -16.55 -2.43 -6.83
N GLU A 344 -16.51 -1.40 -7.67
CA GLU A 344 -16.48 -1.63 -9.11
C GLU A 344 -15.14 -2.27 -9.52
N PRO A 345 -15.17 -3.29 -10.36
CA PRO A 345 -13.96 -3.87 -10.91
C PRO A 345 -13.25 -2.89 -11.85
N VAL A 346 -11.93 -3.01 -11.93
CA VAL A 346 -11.12 -2.27 -12.91
C VAL A 346 -11.26 -2.95 -14.26
N GLU A 347 -11.36 -2.18 -15.33
CA GLU A 347 -11.46 -2.72 -16.67
C GLU A 347 -10.26 -3.62 -17.01
N GLY A 348 -10.53 -4.83 -17.51
CA GLY A 348 -9.50 -5.82 -17.86
C GLY A 348 -8.95 -6.65 -16.70
N GLU A 349 -9.32 -6.37 -15.44
CA GLU A 349 -8.89 -7.25 -14.34
C GLU A 349 -9.61 -8.60 -14.37
N ASN A 350 -8.90 -9.66 -13.97
CA ASN A 350 -9.45 -11.01 -13.83
C ASN A 350 -8.67 -11.77 -12.75
N LEU A 351 -9.33 -12.69 -12.06
CA LEU A 351 -8.76 -13.51 -10.96
C LEU A 351 -8.20 -12.69 -9.79
N SER A 352 -8.65 -11.46 -9.63
CA SER A 352 -8.31 -10.65 -8.45
C SER A 352 -8.86 -11.29 -7.17
N PRO A 353 -8.08 -11.31 -6.07
CA PRO A 353 -8.54 -11.87 -4.81
C PRO A 353 -9.69 -11.02 -4.24
N VAL A 354 -10.70 -11.70 -3.71
CA VAL A 354 -11.84 -11.07 -3.03
C VAL A 354 -12.07 -11.72 -1.68
N LEU A 355 -12.76 -11.01 -0.79
CA LEU A 355 -12.94 -11.48 0.57
C LEU A 355 -13.81 -12.75 0.64
N TYR A 356 -14.83 -12.82 -0.20
CA TYR A 356 -15.73 -13.96 -0.33
C TYR A 356 -16.43 -13.98 -1.70
N GLY A 357 -16.96 -15.12 -2.10
CA GLY A 357 -17.82 -15.27 -3.27
C GLY A 357 -19.26 -14.96 -2.91
N SER A 358 -19.96 -14.21 -3.76
CA SER A 358 -21.36 -13.90 -3.60
C SER A 358 -22.21 -15.19 -3.63
N GLY A 359 -23.08 -15.37 -2.66
CA GLY A 359 -24.10 -16.44 -2.67
C GLY A 359 -25.10 -16.31 -3.83
N GLY A 360 -25.07 -15.18 -4.55
CA GLY A 360 -25.88 -14.94 -5.74
C GLY A 360 -25.45 -15.71 -6.96
N CYS A 361 -24.13 -15.73 -7.24
CA CYS A 361 -23.55 -16.53 -8.36
C CYS A 361 -22.06 -16.78 -8.11
N SER A 362 -21.72 -17.95 -7.58
CA SER A 362 -20.33 -18.37 -7.34
C SER A 362 -20.16 -19.88 -7.45
N LEU A 363 -19.04 -20.29 -8.04
CA LEU A 363 -18.63 -21.68 -8.20
C LEU A 363 -17.64 -22.06 -7.11
N PHE A 364 -17.89 -23.16 -6.40
CA PHE A 364 -17.11 -23.64 -5.27
C PHE A 364 -16.53 -25.03 -5.53
N ASP A 365 -15.37 -25.33 -4.95
CA ASP A 365 -14.88 -26.70 -4.81
C ASP A 365 -15.74 -27.45 -3.78
N THR A 366 -16.43 -28.48 -4.21
CA THR A 366 -17.41 -29.22 -3.39
C THR A 366 -16.76 -29.89 -2.19
N ALA A 367 -15.57 -30.46 -2.36
CA ALA A 367 -14.87 -31.17 -1.26
C ALA A 367 -14.45 -30.18 -0.16
N ARG A 368 -13.87 -29.04 -0.55
CA ARG A 368 -13.48 -27.97 0.39
C ARG A 368 -14.71 -27.34 1.08
N LEU A 369 -15.78 -27.10 0.31
CA LEU A 369 -17.01 -26.54 0.82
C LEU A 369 -17.64 -27.45 1.89
N ARG A 370 -17.69 -28.75 1.64
CA ARG A 370 -18.17 -29.75 2.61
C ARG A 370 -17.23 -29.91 3.81
N ALA A 371 -15.93 -29.87 3.60
CA ALA A 371 -14.96 -29.92 4.69
C ALA A 371 -15.11 -28.73 5.65
N LEU A 372 -15.44 -27.54 5.15
CA LEU A 372 -15.78 -26.38 5.99
C LEU A 372 -17.14 -26.51 6.68
N GLY A 373 -17.97 -27.50 6.31
CA GLY A 373 -19.32 -27.70 6.84
C GLY A 373 -20.37 -26.80 6.19
N GLY A 374 -20.11 -26.32 4.95
CA GLY A 374 -21.02 -25.42 4.24
C GLY A 374 -21.15 -24.05 4.89
N LEU A 375 -22.28 -23.39 4.67
CA LEU A 375 -22.65 -22.13 5.30
C LEU A 375 -23.02 -22.33 6.77
N ASP A 376 -22.70 -21.34 7.63
CA ASP A 376 -23.00 -21.44 9.06
C ASP A 376 -24.48 -21.12 9.34
N GLU A 377 -25.26 -22.13 9.74
CA GLU A 377 -26.70 -22.02 9.99
C GLU A 377 -27.05 -21.17 11.21
N GLU A 378 -26.09 -20.83 12.07
CA GLU A 378 -26.28 -19.87 13.15
C GLU A 378 -26.34 -18.42 12.66
N LEU A 379 -25.95 -18.15 11.42
CA LEU A 379 -26.06 -16.83 10.77
C LEU A 379 -27.44 -16.65 10.12
N ARG A 380 -28.47 -16.81 10.91
CA ARG A 380 -29.86 -16.78 10.46
C ARG A 380 -30.53 -15.41 10.73
N PRO A 381 -31.56 -15.03 9.92
CA PRO A 381 -32.15 -15.84 8.84
C PRO A 381 -31.36 -15.81 7.55
N ALA A 382 -30.55 -14.77 7.29
CA ALA A 382 -29.70 -14.58 6.14
C ALA A 382 -28.69 -13.44 6.38
N TYR A 383 -27.75 -13.23 5.46
CA TYR A 383 -26.65 -12.26 5.40
C TYR A 383 -25.46 -12.57 6.32
N VAL A 384 -24.25 -12.26 5.84
CA VAL A 384 -22.95 -12.48 6.47
C VAL A 384 -22.45 -13.93 6.37
N GLU A 385 -23.28 -14.89 5.94
CA GLU A 385 -22.87 -16.28 5.72
C GLU A 385 -21.78 -16.42 4.65
N ASP A 386 -21.84 -15.59 3.60
CA ASP A 386 -20.84 -15.54 2.54
C ASP A 386 -19.49 -15.05 3.08
N LEU A 387 -19.52 -13.99 3.88
CA LEU A 387 -18.33 -13.45 4.56
C LEU A 387 -17.70 -14.49 5.50
N ASP A 388 -18.52 -15.18 6.30
CA ASP A 388 -18.04 -16.22 7.22
C ASP A 388 -17.40 -17.37 6.46
N LEU A 389 -18.06 -17.84 5.41
CA LEU A 389 -17.56 -18.95 4.58
C LEU A 389 -16.26 -18.57 3.88
N GLY A 390 -16.20 -17.39 3.23
CA GLY A 390 -15.01 -16.88 2.58
C GLY A 390 -13.84 -16.68 3.56
N PHE A 391 -14.10 -16.11 4.73
CA PHE A 391 -13.04 -15.93 5.73
C PHE A 391 -12.51 -17.27 6.27
N ARG A 392 -13.40 -18.27 6.49
CA ARG A 392 -13.00 -19.63 6.89
C ARG A 392 -12.17 -20.33 5.81
N SER A 393 -12.49 -20.15 4.54
CA SER A 393 -11.71 -20.73 3.44
C SER A 393 -10.32 -20.11 3.36
N TRP A 394 -10.22 -18.78 3.43
CA TRP A 394 -8.96 -18.07 3.46
C TRP A 394 -8.05 -18.49 4.63
N ARG A 395 -8.63 -18.73 5.79
CA ARG A 395 -7.86 -19.27 6.94
C ARG A 395 -7.22 -20.62 6.65
N MET A 396 -7.80 -21.42 5.76
CA MET A 396 -7.22 -22.70 5.30
C MET A 396 -6.22 -22.54 4.17
N GLY A 397 -5.98 -21.31 3.70
CA GLY A 397 -5.14 -21.04 2.54
C GLY A 397 -5.86 -21.28 1.21
N TRP A 398 -7.18 -21.40 1.20
CA TRP A 398 -8.00 -21.62 0.01
C TRP A 398 -8.59 -20.30 -0.48
N PRO A 399 -8.07 -19.75 -1.60
CA PRO A 399 -8.46 -18.41 -2.06
C PRO A 399 -9.84 -18.36 -2.68
N THR A 400 -10.41 -17.16 -2.71
CA THR A 400 -11.57 -16.78 -3.51
C THR A 400 -11.16 -15.71 -4.50
N VAL A 401 -11.57 -15.85 -5.76
CA VAL A 401 -11.21 -14.90 -6.82
C VAL A 401 -12.45 -14.39 -7.57
N PHE A 402 -12.32 -13.16 -8.07
CA PHE A 402 -13.31 -12.51 -8.95
C PHE A 402 -13.00 -12.84 -10.41
N VAL A 403 -14.03 -13.24 -11.15
CA VAL A 403 -13.95 -13.63 -12.57
C VAL A 403 -14.79 -12.68 -13.43
N SER A 404 -14.13 -11.72 -14.05
CA SER A 404 -14.79 -10.66 -14.80
C SER A 404 -15.51 -11.14 -16.08
N ALA A 405 -15.02 -12.22 -16.68
CA ALA A 405 -15.61 -12.81 -17.88
C ALA A 405 -16.92 -13.56 -17.60
N SER A 406 -17.19 -13.95 -16.37
CA SER A 406 -18.46 -14.55 -15.95
C SER A 406 -19.44 -13.44 -15.56
N ARG A 407 -20.50 -13.25 -16.32
CA ARG A 407 -21.41 -12.10 -16.19
C ARG A 407 -22.83 -12.56 -15.91
N VAL A 408 -23.45 -11.93 -14.90
CA VAL A 408 -24.85 -12.20 -14.53
C VAL A 408 -25.58 -10.91 -14.19
N VAL A 409 -26.87 -10.82 -14.45
CA VAL A 409 -27.74 -9.70 -14.06
C VAL A 409 -28.59 -10.10 -12.86
N HIS A 410 -28.55 -9.33 -11.78
CA HIS A 410 -29.29 -9.58 -10.54
C HIS A 410 -30.55 -8.73 -10.48
N HIS A 411 -31.71 -9.38 -10.48
CA HIS A 411 -33.03 -8.73 -10.29
C HIS A 411 -33.32 -8.49 -8.80
N HIS A 412 -32.36 -7.93 -8.10
CA HIS A 412 -32.17 -7.77 -6.66
C HIS A 412 -33.46 -7.67 -5.82
N ARG A 413 -33.51 -8.44 -4.73
CA ARG A 413 -34.57 -8.46 -3.73
C ARG A 413 -35.97 -8.85 -4.26
N ALA A 414 -36.04 -9.51 -5.41
CA ALA A 414 -37.31 -9.98 -5.92
C ALA A 414 -38.03 -10.89 -4.92
N THR A 415 -37.30 -11.65 -4.13
CA THR A 415 -37.83 -12.55 -3.10
C THR A 415 -37.77 -11.93 -1.68
N THR A 416 -36.61 -11.41 -1.25
CA THR A 416 -36.36 -10.96 0.14
C THR A 416 -37.24 -9.77 0.55
N SER A 417 -37.52 -8.81 -0.36
CA SER A 417 -38.36 -7.65 -0.07
C SER A 417 -39.84 -7.99 0.17
N ARG A 418 -40.28 -9.20 -0.24
CA ARG A 418 -41.64 -9.67 -0.01
C ARG A 418 -41.90 -10.11 1.43
N PHE A 419 -40.82 -10.56 2.10
CA PHE A 419 -40.94 -11.19 3.42
C PHE A 419 -40.40 -10.34 4.57
N PHE A 420 -39.48 -9.36 4.31
CA PHE A 420 -38.75 -8.65 5.37
C PHE A 420 -38.65 -7.15 5.11
N LYS A 421 -38.73 -6.37 6.23
CA LYS A 421 -38.54 -4.92 6.19
C LYS A 421 -37.04 -4.55 6.16
N PRO A 422 -36.63 -3.43 5.54
CA PRO A 422 -35.23 -3.01 5.49
C PRO A 422 -34.55 -2.87 6.86
N GLU A 423 -35.30 -2.43 7.88
CA GLU A 423 -34.80 -2.28 9.25
C GLU A 423 -34.54 -3.64 9.94
N GLU A 424 -35.33 -4.65 9.63
CA GLU A 424 -35.11 -6.01 10.12
C GLU A 424 -33.86 -6.62 9.47
N LEU A 425 -33.72 -6.44 8.16
CA LEU A 425 -32.53 -6.87 7.41
C LEU A 425 -31.26 -6.25 7.98
N GLN A 426 -31.25 -4.93 8.23
CA GLN A 426 -30.12 -4.25 8.84
C GLN A 426 -29.79 -4.79 10.23
N THR A 427 -30.82 -5.09 11.03
CA THR A 427 -30.65 -5.68 12.37
C THR A 427 -29.96 -7.03 12.29
N TRP A 428 -30.31 -7.87 11.33
CA TRP A 428 -29.72 -9.20 11.15
C TRP A 428 -28.29 -9.11 10.64
N VAL A 429 -28.00 -8.25 9.65
CA VAL A 429 -26.63 -8.00 9.17
C VAL A 429 -25.70 -7.66 10.34
N GLU A 430 -26.14 -6.77 11.24
CA GLU A 430 -25.30 -6.35 12.37
C GLU A 430 -25.11 -7.46 13.41
N ILE A 431 -26.17 -8.21 13.72
CA ILE A 431 -26.12 -9.33 14.69
C ILE A 431 -25.28 -10.46 14.11
N ASN A 432 -25.45 -10.79 12.82
CA ASN A 432 -24.70 -11.86 12.17
C ASN A 432 -23.24 -11.48 12.00
N PHE A 433 -22.91 -10.18 11.79
CA PHE A 433 -21.52 -9.73 11.79
C PHE A 433 -20.85 -9.93 13.16
N LEU A 434 -21.53 -9.65 14.26
CA LEU A 434 -21.02 -9.96 15.60
C LEU A 434 -20.84 -11.48 15.82
N ARG A 435 -21.75 -12.30 15.32
CA ARG A 435 -21.63 -13.76 15.35
C ARG A 435 -20.44 -14.23 14.50
N PHE A 436 -20.25 -13.67 13.31
CA PHE A 436 -19.09 -13.92 12.46
C PHE A 436 -17.77 -13.64 13.21
N LEU A 437 -17.62 -12.48 13.86
CA LEU A 437 -16.40 -12.18 14.63
C LEU A 437 -16.13 -13.24 15.70
N LEU A 438 -17.18 -13.72 16.39
CA LEU A 438 -17.05 -14.75 17.42
C LEU A 438 -16.74 -16.14 16.86
N ARG A 439 -17.27 -16.45 15.70
CA ARG A 439 -17.19 -17.77 15.07
C ARG A 439 -16.05 -17.88 14.05
N GLY A 440 -15.72 -16.81 13.34
CA GLY A 440 -14.78 -16.80 12.23
C GLY A 440 -13.35 -16.32 12.59
N ALA A 441 -13.21 -15.23 13.37
CA ALA A 441 -11.90 -14.68 13.71
C ALA A 441 -11.19 -15.50 14.79
N GLY A 442 -9.99 -15.98 14.53
CA GLY A 442 -9.14 -16.80 15.42
C GLY A 442 -8.01 -16.02 16.08
N ASP A 443 -7.41 -15.03 15.37
CA ASP A 443 -6.38 -14.17 15.95
C ASP A 443 -6.94 -13.29 17.07
N ALA A 444 -6.34 -13.39 18.23
CA ALA A 444 -6.85 -12.72 19.42
C ALA A 444 -6.67 -11.19 19.37
N GLY A 445 -5.63 -10.69 18.70
CA GLY A 445 -5.38 -9.26 18.53
C GLY A 445 -6.37 -8.64 17.56
N LEU A 446 -6.49 -9.24 16.38
CA LEU A 446 -7.43 -8.83 15.35
C LEU A 446 -8.88 -8.89 15.84
N PHE A 447 -9.28 -9.98 16.49
CA PHE A 447 -10.62 -10.09 17.10
C PHE A 447 -10.90 -8.92 18.05
N GLY A 448 -9.97 -8.61 18.96
CA GLY A 448 -10.15 -7.53 19.93
C GLY A 448 -10.27 -6.14 19.26
N GLU A 449 -9.55 -5.92 18.20
CA GLU A 449 -9.62 -4.70 17.37
C GLU A 449 -10.97 -4.57 16.66
N LEU A 450 -11.37 -5.62 15.93
CA LEU A 450 -12.62 -5.64 15.17
C LEU A 450 -13.84 -5.57 16.05
N TRP A 451 -13.82 -6.31 17.18
CA TRP A 451 -14.91 -6.30 18.15
C TRP A 451 -15.13 -4.93 18.78
N ARG A 452 -14.04 -4.28 19.25
CA ARG A 452 -14.11 -2.92 19.78
C ARG A 452 -14.68 -1.96 18.74
N THR A 453 -14.19 -2.02 17.52
CA THR A 453 -14.65 -1.14 16.43
C THR A 453 -16.12 -1.39 16.08
N ALA A 454 -16.58 -2.64 16.10
CA ALA A 454 -17.98 -2.97 15.87
C ALA A 454 -18.88 -2.42 17.00
N VAL A 455 -18.50 -2.60 18.26
CA VAL A 455 -19.25 -2.07 19.41
C VAL A 455 -19.26 -0.53 19.40
N ASP A 456 -18.15 0.12 19.13
CA ASP A 456 -18.05 1.60 19.03
C ASP A 456 -18.95 2.14 17.92
N ARG A 457 -18.98 1.47 16.76
CA ARG A 457 -19.84 1.81 15.63
C ARG A 457 -21.32 1.67 16.00
N LEU A 458 -21.71 0.55 16.61
CA LEU A 458 -23.08 0.32 17.08
C LEU A 458 -23.50 1.35 18.14
N ASN A 459 -22.61 1.67 19.08
CA ASN A 459 -22.85 2.68 20.10
C ASN A 459 -23.05 4.09 19.47
N TRP A 460 -22.29 4.41 18.40
CA TRP A 460 -22.47 5.65 17.66
C TRP A 460 -23.83 5.71 16.95
N HIS A 461 -24.24 4.61 16.29
CA HIS A 461 -25.55 4.53 15.64
C HIS A 461 -26.71 4.58 16.65
N ALA A 462 -26.57 3.87 17.77
CA ALA A 462 -27.57 3.88 18.86
C ALA A 462 -27.73 5.27 19.51
N ALA A 463 -26.73 6.16 19.38
CA ALA A 463 -26.85 7.56 19.82
C ALA A 463 -27.83 8.37 18.97
N GLN A 464 -28.24 7.87 17.81
CA GLN A 464 -29.14 8.53 16.86
C GLN A 464 -30.57 8.03 16.97
N GLU A 465 -30.94 7.32 18.08
CA GLU A 465 -32.35 6.98 18.33
C GLU A 465 -33.22 8.24 18.32
N PRO A 466 -34.48 8.15 17.80
CA PRO A 466 -35.16 6.93 17.35
C PRO A 466 -34.92 6.52 15.88
N LYS A 467 -34.05 7.24 15.15
CA LYS A 467 -33.87 7.03 13.70
C LYS A 467 -33.23 5.67 13.33
N ARG A 468 -32.54 5.01 14.27
CA ARG A 468 -31.81 3.75 14.02
C ARG A 468 -31.98 2.74 15.15
N PRO A 469 -33.21 2.22 15.36
CA PRO A 469 -33.52 1.32 16.49
C PRO A 469 -32.76 0.01 16.41
N TRP A 470 -32.39 -0.46 15.21
CA TRP A 470 -31.63 -1.67 14.97
C TRP A 470 -30.27 -1.71 15.70
N ALA A 471 -29.64 -0.54 15.87
CA ALA A 471 -28.31 -0.47 16.51
C ALA A 471 -28.37 -0.84 18.00
N MET A 472 -29.42 -0.47 18.71
CA MET A 472 -29.63 -0.86 20.10
C MET A 472 -29.92 -2.36 20.23
N PHE A 473 -30.66 -2.95 19.30
CA PHE A 473 -30.89 -4.39 19.27
C PHE A 473 -29.59 -5.17 19.06
N ALA A 474 -28.77 -4.75 18.10
CA ALA A 474 -27.47 -5.37 17.85
C ALA A 474 -26.52 -5.20 19.05
N LEU A 475 -26.49 -4.02 19.70
CA LEU A 475 -25.67 -3.77 20.89
C LEU A 475 -26.08 -4.68 22.07
N ARG A 476 -27.38 -4.89 22.28
CA ARG A 476 -27.89 -5.85 23.28
C ARG A 476 -27.52 -7.30 22.93
N ALA A 477 -27.58 -7.67 21.65
CA ALA A 477 -27.13 -9.00 21.20
C ALA A 477 -25.65 -9.22 21.48
N ALA A 478 -24.80 -8.19 21.29
CA ALA A 478 -23.38 -8.25 21.59
C ALA A 478 -23.10 -8.61 23.07
N CYS A 479 -23.95 -8.20 24.01
CA CYS A 479 -23.83 -8.55 25.45
C CYS A 479 -23.96 -10.07 25.71
N ARG A 480 -24.53 -10.83 24.79
CA ARG A 480 -24.71 -12.29 24.91
C ARG A 480 -23.76 -13.07 24.02
N ALA A 481 -22.70 -12.45 23.59
CA ALA A 481 -21.75 -12.94 22.60
C ALA A 481 -21.14 -14.32 22.90
N TYR A 482 -20.89 -14.62 24.19
CA TYR A 482 -20.32 -15.90 24.62
C TYR A 482 -21.14 -17.15 24.20
N ARG A 483 -22.41 -17.02 23.87
CA ARG A 483 -23.29 -18.12 23.42
C ARG A 483 -22.94 -18.63 22.01
N TYR A 484 -22.23 -17.82 21.21
CA TYR A 484 -21.94 -18.10 19.80
C TYR A 484 -20.49 -18.56 19.53
N LEU A 485 -19.71 -18.88 20.57
CA LEU A 485 -18.34 -19.32 20.40
C LEU A 485 -18.26 -20.66 19.67
N ARG A 486 -17.40 -20.72 18.64
CA ARG A 486 -17.08 -21.94 17.90
C ARG A 486 -15.57 -22.18 18.00
N PRO A 487 -15.13 -23.42 18.29
CA PRO A 487 -13.71 -23.77 18.11
C PRO A 487 -13.35 -23.71 16.63
N LEU A 488 -12.17 -23.20 16.34
CA LEU A 488 -11.67 -23.03 14.97
C LEU A 488 -10.48 -23.94 14.72
N PRO A 489 -10.37 -24.55 13.53
CA PRO A 489 -9.15 -25.24 13.12
C PRO A 489 -7.98 -24.26 13.04
N PRO A 490 -6.72 -24.74 13.17
CA PRO A 490 -5.54 -23.93 12.99
C PRO A 490 -5.56 -23.21 11.64
N ALA A 491 -5.23 -21.93 11.64
CA ALA A 491 -5.12 -21.16 10.40
C ALA A 491 -3.79 -21.50 9.69
N ARG A 492 -3.84 -21.60 8.36
CA ARG A 492 -2.67 -21.73 7.48
C ARG A 492 -2.24 -20.39 6.89
N MET A 493 -3.10 -19.38 6.98
CA MET A 493 -2.85 -18.01 6.53
C MET A 493 -3.14 -17.03 7.67
N ASP A 494 -2.30 -16.01 7.81
CA ASP A 494 -2.50 -14.94 8.78
C ASP A 494 -3.80 -14.17 8.49
N GLU A 495 -4.62 -13.96 9.50
CA GLU A 495 -5.93 -13.30 9.34
C GLU A 495 -5.80 -11.83 8.94
N ARG A 496 -4.72 -11.15 9.27
CA ARG A 496 -4.44 -9.78 8.81
C ARG A 496 -4.12 -9.75 7.33
N LEU A 497 -3.38 -10.74 6.84
CA LEU A 497 -3.11 -10.89 5.41
C LEU A 497 -4.38 -11.28 4.62
N ILE A 498 -5.31 -12.03 5.23
CA ILE A 498 -6.64 -12.30 4.64
C ILE A 498 -7.39 -10.98 4.40
N LEU A 499 -7.47 -10.13 5.41
CA LEU A 499 -8.14 -8.83 5.28
C LEU A 499 -7.43 -7.92 4.26
N ALA A 500 -6.10 -8.01 4.18
CA ALA A 500 -5.32 -7.27 3.20
C ALA A 500 -5.54 -7.79 1.77
N ALA A 501 -5.55 -9.11 1.56
CA ALA A 501 -5.88 -9.74 0.27
C ALA A 501 -7.29 -9.38 -0.20
N GLY A 502 -8.26 -9.44 0.72
CA GLY A 502 -9.65 -9.09 0.47
C GLY A 502 -9.98 -7.60 0.59
N SER A 503 -9.00 -6.69 0.62
CA SER A 503 -9.24 -5.25 0.80
C SER A 503 -9.65 -4.51 -0.48
N GLY A 504 -9.55 -5.17 -1.64
CA GLY A 504 -9.73 -4.54 -2.96
C GLY A 504 -8.53 -3.74 -3.44
N ALA A 505 -7.42 -3.74 -2.67
CA ALA A 505 -6.20 -3.06 -3.07
C ALA A 505 -5.44 -3.80 -4.19
N ILE A 506 -5.74 -5.07 -4.41
CA ILE A 506 -5.06 -5.94 -5.38
C ILE A 506 -5.94 -6.10 -6.60
N ALA A 507 -5.40 -5.76 -7.77
CA ALA A 507 -6.02 -6.00 -9.07
C ALA A 507 -5.06 -6.80 -9.96
N VAL A 508 -5.55 -7.90 -10.53
CA VAL A 508 -4.76 -8.82 -11.37
C VAL A 508 -5.19 -8.67 -12.82
N PHE A 509 -4.24 -8.51 -13.71
CA PHE A 509 -4.47 -8.31 -15.14
C PHE A 509 -3.72 -9.39 -15.93
N PRO A 510 -4.42 -10.19 -16.73
CA PRO A 510 -3.77 -11.14 -17.63
C PRO A 510 -3.02 -10.39 -18.73
N GLY A 511 -1.78 -10.81 -18.97
CA GLY A 511 -0.94 -10.30 -20.04
C GLY A 511 -0.82 -11.28 -21.20
N ARG A 512 0.39 -11.39 -21.78
CA ARG A 512 0.67 -12.35 -22.85
C ARG A 512 0.60 -13.80 -22.33
N ARG A 513 0.34 -14.73 -23.23
CA ARG A 513 0.30 -16.16 -22.89
C ARG A 513 1.66 -16.64 -22.36
N ARG A 514 1.65 -17.37 -21.27
CA ARG A 514 2.83 -18.03 -20.70
C ARG A 514 3.38 -19.10 -21.63
N ASP A 515 4.71 -19.19 -21.75
CA ASP A 515 5.43 -20.27 -22.40
C ASP A 515 6.07 -21.16 -21.34
N PRO A 516 5.56 -22.39 -21.11
CA PRO A 516 6.09 -23.28 -20.07
C PRO A 516 7.56 -23.69 -20.25
N SER A 517 8.14 -23.49 -21.42
CA SER A 517 9.55 -23.78 -21.68
C SER A 517 10.48 -22.67 -21.16
N LYS A 518 9.95 -21.47 -20.86
CA LYS A 518 10.71 -20.32 -20.36
C LYS A 518 10.69 -20.28 -18.84
N PRO A 519 11.84 -19.96 -18.20
CA PRO A 519 11.84 -19.66 -16.77
C PRO A 519 10.95 -18.46 -16.44
N LEU A 520 10.33 -18.49 -15.26
CA LEU A 520 9.45 -17.43 -14.78
C LEU A 520 10.17 -16.52 -13.79
N VAL A 521 10.17 -15.25 -14.08
CA VAL A 521 10.76 -14.19 -13.23
C VAL A 521 9.67 -13.31 -12.66
N PHE A 522 9.66 -13.11 -11.33
CA PHE A 522 8.86 -12.07 -10.72
C PHE A 522 9.65 -10.76 -10.63
N VAL A 523 9.02 -9.66 -11.02
CA VAL A 523 9.57 -8.31 -10.88
C VAL A 523 8.72 -7.54 -9.89
N LEU A 524 9.29 -7.21 -8.72
CA LEU A 524 8.64 -6.41 -7.68
C LEU A 524 9.06 -4.96 -7.82
N SER A 525 8.12 -4.04 -7.93
CA SER A 525 8.43 -2.63 -8.17
C SER A 525 7.62 -1.66 -7.33
N ALA A 526 8.24 -0.53 -7.00
CA ALA A 526 7.60 0.58 -6.29
C ALA A 526 6.57 1.34 -7.16
N TYR A 527 6.54 1.11 -8.47
CA TYR A 527 5.62 1.70 -9.44
C TYR A 527 5.65 0.91 -10.74
N THR A 528 4.68 1.14 -11.62
CA THR A 528 4.67 0.56 -12.97
C THR A 528 5.73 1.24 -13.85
N PRO A 529 6.53 0.48 -14.64
CA PRO A 529 7.62 1.05 -15.45
C PRO A 529 7.13 1.77 -16.73
N TRP A 530 5.92 2.21 -16.76
CA TRP A 530 5.30 2.98 -17.84
C TRP A 530 4.33 4.02 -17.27
N PRO A 531 4.31 5.29 -17.77
CA PRO A 531 5.13 5.85 -18.86
C PRO A 531 6.61 6.02 -18.46
N LEU A 532 7.47 6.20 -19.48
CA LEU A 532 8.94 6.36 -19.31
C LEU A 532 9.29 7.75 -18.78
N SER A 533 8.79 8.10 -17.61
CA SER A 533 8.84 9.45 -17.05
C SER A 533 10.14 9.78 -16.30
N HIS A 534 10.93 8.78 -15.96
CA HIS A 534 12.20 8.95 -15.24
C HIS A 534 13.15 7.75 -15.49
N GLY A 535 14.41 7.89 -15.10
CA GLY A 535 15.48 6.94 -15.39
C GLY A 535 15.20 5.50 -14.95
N GLY A 536 14.63 5.30 -13.76
CA GLY A 536 14.27 3.98 -13.27
C GLY A 536 13.21 3.28 -14.15
N ALA A 537 12.17 4.01 -14.56
CA ALA A 537 11.15 3.48 -15.48
C ALA A 537 11.75 3.13 -16.85
N VAL A 538 12.63 3.97 -17.39
CA VAL A 538 13.34 3.73 -18.65
C VAL A 538 14.16 2.45 -18.55
N ARG A 539 14.95 2.27 -17.48
CA ARG A 539 15.76 1.08 -17.26
C ARG A 539 14.89 -0.18 -17.15
N MET A 540 13.93 -0.17 -16.24
CA MET A 540 13.06 -1.33 -16.00
C MET A 540 12.36 -1.78 -17.28
N TYR A 541 11.70 -0.87 -17.97
CA TYR A 541 10.98 -1.20 -19.20
C TYR A 541 11.89 -1.78 -20.28
N ASN A 542 13.05 -1.15 -20.54
CA ASN A 542 13.97 -1.60 -21.56
C ASN A 542 14.57 -2.99 -21.26
N LEU A 543 14.86 -3.27 -20.00
CA LEU A 543 15.37 -4.58 -19.59
C LEU A 543 14.27 -5.63 -19.56
N MET A 544 13.08 -5.33 -19.04
CA MET A 544 11.94 -6.24 -19.04
C MET A 544 11.48 -6.60 -20.45
N ARG A 545 11.44 -5.62 -21.36
CA ARG A 545 11.06 -5.85 -22.76
C ARG A 545 12.01 -6.85 -23.45
N ARG A 546 13.31 -6.72 -23.21
CA ARG A 546 14.31 -7.65 -23.79
C ARG A 546 14.33 -9.00 -23.09
N ALA A 547 14.17 -8.99 -21.77
CA ALA A 547 14.08 -10.22 -21.01
C ALA A 547 12.86 -11.08 -21.41
N ALA A 548 11.78 -10.48 -21.92
CA ALA A 548 10.57 -11.17 -22.37
C ALA A 548 10.81 -12.15 -23.55
N GLU A 549 11.94 -12.03 -24.24
CA GLU A 549 12.35 -12.96 -25.30
C GLU A 549 12.73 -14.33 -24.71
N ASP A 550 13.44 -14.34 -23.55
CA ASP A 550 13.99 -15.55 -22.95
C ASP A 550 13.26 -16.00 -21.67
N PHE A 551 12.53 -15.10 -21.05
CA PHE A 551 11.85 -15.30 -19.75
C PHE A 551 10.39 -14.90 -19.80
N ASP A 552 9.56 -15.63 -19.09
CA ASP A 552 8.24 -15.16 -18.71
C ASP A 552 8.34 -14.25 -17.48
N GLN A 553 7.49 -13.21 -17.40
CA GLN A 553 7.57 -12.23 -16.34
C GLN A 553 6.20 -11.97 -15.72
N VAL A 554 6.13 -11.93 -14.40
CA VAL A 554 5.00 -11.39 -13.65
C VAL A 554 5.47 -10.11 -12.96
N LEU A 555 4.81 -8.99 -13.27
CA LEU A 555 5.07 -7.72 -12.61
C LEU A 555 4.13 -7.55 -11.43
N ILE A 556 4.67 -7.32 -10.24
CA ILE A 556 3.92 -6.93 -9.04
C ILE A 556 4.36 -5.52 -8.67
N ALA A 557 3.49 -4.54 -8.83
CA ALA A 557 3.85 -3.14 -8.68
C ALA A 557 2.82 -2.34 -7.88
N PHE A 558 3.29 -1.32 -7.17
CA PHE A 558 2.40 -0.33 -6.58
C PHE A 558 1.78 0.58 -7.65
N CYS A 559 0.56 1.03 -7.38
CA CYS A 559 -0.16 2.01 -8.18
C CYS A 559 -0.79 3.09 -7.30
N ALA A 560 -1.06 4.25 -7.90
CA ALA A 560 -1.84 5.33 -7.29
C ALA A 560 -3.25 5.29 -7.89
N GLY A 561 -4.20 4.68 -7.17
CA GLY A 561 -5.56 4.48 -7.62
C GLY A 561 -5.71 3.30 -8.60
N HIS A 562 -6.96 2.97 -8.91
CA HIS A 562 -7.31 1.83 -9.75
C HIS A 562 -7.36 2.23 -11.23
N ALA A 563 -6.25 2.02 -11.94
CA ALA A 563 -6.20 2.15 -13.39
C ALA A 563 -5.63 0.86 -14.01
N ALA A 564 -6.13 0.47 -15.17
CA ALA A 564 -5.57 -0.65 -15.93
C ALA A 564 -4.09 -0.36 -16.29
N PRO A 565 -3.21 -1.37 -16.29
CA PRO A 565 -1.84 -1.19 -16.73
C PRO A 565 -1.81 -0.86 -18.24
N ALA A 566 -0.77 -0.14 -18.65
CA ALA A 566 -0.55 0.18 -20.04
C ALA A 566 -0.36 -1.10 -20.88
N ARG A 567 -0.79 -1.05 -22.13
CA ARG A 567 -0.69 -2.19 -23.05
C ARG A 567 0.76 -2.63 -23.25
N GLU A 568 1.68 -1.67 -23.30
CA GLU A 568 3.12 -1.90 -23.41
C GLU A 568 3.68 -2.81 -22.32
N ILE A 569 3.07 -2.78 -21.13
CA ILE A 569 3.47 -3.65 -19.99
C ILE A 569 2.79 -5.01 -20.13
N LEU A 570 1.51 -5.06 -20.53
CA LEU A 570 0.77 -6.31 -20.73
C LEU A 570 1.39 -7.16 -21.86
N ASP A 571 1.94 -6.52 -22.89
CA ASP A 571 2.56 -7.22 -24.03
C ASP A 571 3.89 -7.91 -23.64
N ILE A 572 4.57 -7.48 -22.56
CA ILE A 572 5.84 -8.05 -22.10
C ILE A 572 5.72 -8.93 -20.87
N CYS A 573 4.63 -8.82 -20.11
CA CYS A 573 4.36 -9.62 -18.91
C CYS A 573 3.32 -10.70 -19.19
N THR A 574 3.41 -11.83 -18.52
CA THR A 574 2.36 -12.87 -18.54
C THR A 574 1.20 -12.50 -17.62
N GLU A 575 1.49 -11.75 -16.56
CA GLU A 575 0.52 -11.20 -15.62
C GLU A 575 1.06 -9.92 -15.00
N VAL A 576 0.16 -8.98 -14.74
CA VAL A 576 0.47 -7.75 -14.00
C VAL A 576 -0.43 -7.68 -12.78
N ILE A 577 0.16 -7.57 -11.61
CA ILE A 577 -0.54 -7.44 -10.32
C ILE A 577 -0.28 -6.02 -9.81
N LEU A 578 -1.33 -5.22 -9.78
CA LEU A 578 -1.25 -3.87 -9.24
C LEU A 578 -1.77 -3.84 -7.81
N VAL A 579 -1.02 -3.17 -6.94
CA VAL A 579 -1.38 -3.01 -5.53
C VAL A 579 -1.51 -1.53 -5.21
N GLU A 580 -2.72 -1.11 -4.82
CA GLU A 580 -2.96 0.28 -4.42
C GLU A 580 -2.28 0.56 -3.08
N ARG A 581 -1.44 1.60 -3.05
CA ARG A 581 -0.74 2.05 -1.86
C ARG A 581 -1.61 3.00 -1.03
N GLU A 582 -1.72 2.76 0.29
CA GLU A 582 -2.26 3.77 1.20
C GLU A 582 -1.23 4.88 1.41
N GLY A 583 -1.67 6.16 1.31
CA GLY A 583 -0.78 7.30 1.50
C GLY A 583 -0.05 7.28 2.86
N SER A 584 1.23 7.63 2.84
CA SER A 584 2.20 7.48 3.93
C SER A 584 2.09 8.46 5.09
N HIS A 585 1.48 9.60 4.89
CA HIS A 585 1.50 10.74 5.83
C HIS A 585 0.92 10.46 7.22
N LEU A 586 0.39 9.25 7.43
CA LEU A 586 -0.22 8.83 8.70
C LEU A 586 0.55 7.68 9.40
N ARG A 587 1.67 7.23 8.85
CA ARG A 587 2.45 6.15 9.45
C ARG A 587 3.43 6.71 10.50
N PRO A 588 3.46 6.14 11.72
CA PRO A 588 4.42 6.57 12.72
C PRO A 588 5.85 6.27 12.26
N MET A 589 6.78 7.18 12.53
CA MET A 589 8.18 6.97 12.22
C MET A 589 8.77 5.81 13.04
N THR A 590 9.53 4.95 12.37
CA THR A 590 10.21 3.79 12.94
C THR A 590 11.74 3.98 12.86
N ASP A 591 12.48 2.91 13.14
CA ASP A 591 13.95 2.88 12.97
C ASP A 591 14.36 2.68 11.51
N ARG A 592 13.41 2.39 10.62
CA ARG A 592 13.62 2.25 9.17
C ARG A 592 13.49 3.61 8.47
N PRO A 593 14.08 3.77 7.27
CA PRO A 593 13.82 4.94 6.44
C PRO A 593 12.33 5.11 6.13
N GLU A 594 11.86 6.35 6.06
CA GLU A 594 10.44 6.66 5.83
C GLU A 594 9.92 6.04 4.52
N VAL A 595 10.69 6.14 3.46
CA VAL A 595 10.34 5.55 2.15
C VAL A 595 10.13 4.03 2.25
N VAL A 596 10.91 3.33 3.08
CA VAL A 596 10.73 1.87 3.29
C VAL A 596 9.44 1.59 4.03
N GLU A 597 9.13 2.38 5.08
CA GLU A 597 7.87 2.27 5.81
C GLU A 597 6.64 2.56 4.94
N GLU A 598 6.77 3.49 4.01
CA GLU A 598 5.73 3.81 3.04
C GLU A 598 5.39 2.64 2.11
N HIS A 599 6.36 1.79 1.83
CA HIS A 599 6.21 0.62 0.97
C HIS A 599 5.92 -0.68 1.76
N ASP A 600 5.89 -0.66 3.10
CA ASP A 600 5.50 -1.81 3.93
C ASP A 600 3.96 -1.94 3.97
N GLU A 601 3.38 -2.49 2.89
CA GLU A 601 1.93 -2.59 2.70
C GLU A 601 1.45 -4.03 2.83
N PRO A 602 0.56 -4.35 3.78
CA PRO A 602 0.04 -5.72 3.95
C PRO A 602 -0.59 -6.31 2.69
N ALA A 603 -1.21 -5.48 1.84
CA ALA A 603 -1.79 -5.94 0.58
C ALA A 603 -0.71 -6.41 -0.41
N PHE A 604 0.47 -5.80 -0.42
CA PHE A 604 1.57 -6.24 -1.27
C PHE A 604 2.16 -7.57 -0.79
N HIS A 605 2.34 -7.75 0.53
CA HIS A 605 2.71 -9.04 1.11
C HIS A 605 1.71 -10.14 0.73
N ALA A 606 0.42 -9.86 0.82
CA ALA A 606 -0.62 -10.81 0.43
C ALA A 606 -0.60 -11.12 -1.07
N ALA A 607 -0.48 -10.10 -1.93
CA ALA A 607 -0.37 -10.27 -3.39
C ALA A 607 0.82 -11.14 -3.78
N LEU A 608 2.00 -10.84 -3.21
CA LEU A 608 3.23 -11.61 -3.45
C LEU A 608 3.10 -13.05 -3.00
N GLN A 609 2.59 -13.31 -1.79
CA GLN A 609 2.42 -14.68 -1.29
C GLN A 609 1.41 -15.49 -2.12
N LEU A 610 0.33 -14.86 -2.58
CA LEU A 610 -0.64 -15.52 -3.47
C LEU A 610 -0.01 -15.82 -4.83
N ALA A 611 0.71 -14.88 -5.41
CA ALA A 611 1.40 -15.07 -6.68
C ALA A 611 2.48 -16.15 -6.60
N LEU A 612 3.29 -16.17 -5.52
CA LEU A 612 4.31 -17.21 -5.29
C LEU A 612 3.71 -18.62 -5.24
N ARG A 613 2.56 -18.79 -4.57
CA ARG A 613 1.85 -20.09 -4.52
C ARG A 613 1.27 -20.49 -5.88
N ARG A 614 0.73 -19.50 -6.63
CA ARG A 614 0.08 -19.75 -7.92
C ARG A 614 1.08 -20.08 -9.01
N HIS A 615 2.17 -19.37 -9.12
CA HIS A 615 3.06 -19.42 -10.27
C HIS A 615 4.39 -20.14 -10.02
N GLN A 616 4.86 -20.20 -8.76
CA GLN A 616 6.13 -20.83 -8.39
C GLN A 616 7.29 -20.33 -9.28
N PRO A 617 7.68 -19.04 -9.17
CA PRO A 617 8.71 -18.46 -10.02
C PRO A 617 10.08 -19.08 -9.77
N ASP A 618 10.93 -19.04 -10.80
CA ASP A 618 12.31 -19.49 -10.73
C ASP A 618 13.24 -18.44 -10.12
N LEU A 619 12.83 -17.15 -10.15
CA LEU A 619 13.60 -16.02 -9.63
C LEU A 619 12.67 -14.87 -9.25
N VAL A 620 13.03 -14.12 -8.22
CA VAL A 620 12.37 -12.86 -7.83
C VAL A 620 13.37 -11.72 -7.90
N GLN A 621 13.10 -10.72 -8.72
CA GLN A 621 13.82 -9.46 -8.81
C GLN A 621 13.05 -8.35 -8.09
N MET A 622 13.72 -7.62 -7.23
CA MET A 622 13.21 -6.48 -6.49
C MET A 622 13.87 -5.21 -7.03
N GLU A 623 13.06 -4.32 -7.56
CA GLU A 623 13.51 -3.05 -8.10
C GLU A 623 13.46 -1.96 -7.04
N PHE A 624 14.56 -1.29 -6.80
CA PHE A 624 14.80 -0.30 -5.73
C PHE A 624 14.94 -0.90 -4.33
N THR A 625 15.76 -0.25 -3.53
CA THR A 625 16.11 -0.65 -2.15
C THR A 625 14.89 -0.90 -1.27
N GLN A 626 13.86 -0.04 -1.34
CA GLN A 626 12.67 -0.17 -0.51
C GLN A 626 11.87 -1.45 -0.80
N MET A 627 11.93 -2.01 -2.01
CA MET A 627 11.23 -3.25 -2.34
C MET A 627 11.92 -4.49 -1.73
N GLY A 628 13.17 -4.35 -1.32
CA GLY A 628 13.90 -5.41 -0.63
C GLY A 628 13.30 -5.83 0.72
N LEU A 629 12.38 -5.01 1.28
CA LEU A 629 11.64 -5.38 2.48
C LEU A 629 10.84 -6.69 2.29
N TYR A 630 10.46 -7.02 1.03
CA TYR A 630 9.70 -8.22 0.67
C TYR A 630 10.58 -9.50 0.49
N ALA A 631 11.89 -9.39 0.68
CA ALA A 631 12.80 -10.54 0.54
C ALA A 631 12.46 -11.72 1.50
N ASP A 632 11.86 -11.43 2.67
CA ASP A 632 11.43 -12.48 3.61
C ASP A 632 10.25 -13.30 3.09
N ASP A 633 9.40 -12.73 2.24
CA ASP A 633 8.28 -13.43 1.62
C ASP A 633 8.75 -14.41 0.52
N CYS A 634 9.93 -14.16 -0.06
CA CYS A 634 10.48 -14.92 -1.19
C CYS A 634 11.32 -16.14 -0.78
N ARG A 635 11.18 -16.66 0.45
CA ARG A 635 11.99 -17.76 0.95
C ARG A 635 11.90 -18.99 0.05
N GLY A 636 13.07 -19.53 -0.33
CA GLY A 636 13.17 -20.71 -1.18
C GLY A 636 13.25 -20.42 -2.68
N VAL A 637 13.10 -19.17 -3.08
CA VAL A 637 13.29 -18.70 -4.46
C VAL A 637 14.53 -17.79 -4.52
N PRO A 638 15.42 -17.94 -5.52
CA PRO A 638 16.54 -17.02 -5.70
C PRO A 638 16.09 -15.56 -5.81
N THR A 639 16.80 -14.66 -5.13
CA THR A 639 16.44 -13.25 -5.03
C THR A 639 17.51 -12.33 -5.58
N VAL A 640 17.11 -11.37 -6.38
CA VAL A 640 17.94 -10.29 -6.90
C VAL A 640 17.40 -8.95 -6.43
N LEU A 641 18.25 -8.12 -5.82
CA LEU A 641 17.93 -6.73 -5.51
C LEU A 641 18.66 -5.84 -6.53
N VAL A 642 17.92 -4.96 -7.19
CA VAL A 642 18.49 -3.95 -8.09
C VAL A 642 18.57 -2.61 -7.36
N GLU A 643 19.78 -2.20 -7.04
CA GLU A 643 20.06 -0.92 -6.39
C GLU A 643 20.26 0.15 -7.45
N HIS A 644 19.17 0.89 -7.75
CA HIS A 644 19.24 2.01 -8.70
C HIS A 644 20.10 3.14 -8.17
N ASP A 645 20.03 3.38 -6.87
CA ASP A 645 20.77 4.41 -6.13
C ASP A 645 21.19 3.85 -4.77
N ILE A 646 22.41 4.09 -4.35
CA ILE A 646 22.84 3.80 -2.98
C ILE A 646 22.52 4.99 -2.10
N THR A 647 21.40 4.91 -1.39
CA THR A 647 20.85 6.04 -0.65
C THR A 647 21.73 6.42 0.55
N LEU A 648 22.40 5.46 1.18
CA LEU A 648 23.38 5.76 2.25
C LEU A 648 24.54 6.63 1.75
N ASP A 649 24.99 6.44 0.50
CA ASP A 649 26.07 7.27 -0.11
C ASP A 649 25.56 8.69 -0.42
N LEU A 650 24.32 8.82 -0.92
CA LEU A 650 23.69 10.12 -1.12
C LEU A 650 23.68 10.92 0.19
N TYR A 651 23.18 10.32 1.27
CA TYR A 651 23.12 11.01 2.56
C TYR A 651 24.52 11.29 3.15
N ARG A 652 25.53 10.44 2.87
CA ARG A 652 26.92 10.69 3.24
C ARG A 652 27.48 11.93 2.52
N GLN A 653 27.20 12.07 1.23
CA GLN A 653 27.58 13.24 0.43
C GLN A 653 26.90 14.52 0.95
N LEU A 654 25.57 14.43 1.22
CA LEU A 654 24.82 15.56 1.79
C LEU A 654 25.33 15.97 3.19
N LEU A 655 25.80 15.01 4.00
CA LEU A 655 26.41 15.30 5.31
C LEU A 655 27.73 16.06 5.20
N ALA A 656 28.53 15.81 4.14
CA ALA A 656 29.79 16.52 3.91
C ALA A 656 29.52 18.01 3.57
N GLU A 657 28.42 18.31 2.92
CA GLU A 657 28.04 19.68 2.58
C GLU A 657 27.25 20.41 3.66
N ARG A 658 26.27 19.70 4.25
CA ARG A 658 25.40 20.23 5.32
C ARG A 658 25.34 19.24 6.46
N ASN A 659 26.18 19.40 7.45
CA ASN A 659 26.21 18.53 8.64
C ASN A 659 24.99 18.78 9.54
N GLY A 660 23.79 18.55 9.01
CA GLY A 660 22.51 18.67 9.72
C GLY A 660 22.19 17.40 10.52
N TRP A 661 21.49 17.59 11.62
CA TRP A 661 21.05 16.51 12.49
C TRP A 661 20.09 15.53 11.77
N GLU A 662 19.11 16.04 11.02
CA GLU A 662 18.15 15.23 10.23
C GLU A 662 18.88 14.38 9.19
N THR A 663 19.82 14.99 8.43
CA THR A 663 20.63 14.29 7.44
C THR A 663 21.42 13.14 8.05
N ARG A 664 21.97 13.34 9.25
CA ARG A 664 22.70 12.29 9.99
C ARG A 664 21.80 11.15 10.43
N GLN A 665 20.58 11.44 10.90
CA GLN A 665 19.59 10.41 11.27
C GLN A 665 19.14 9.60 10.05
N GLN A 666 18.88 10.25 8.92
CA GLN A 666 18.54 9.55 7.69
C GLN A 666 19.70 8.68 7.20
N TRP A 667 20.93 9.20 7.22
CA TRP A 667 22.11 8.40 6.88
C TRP A 667 22.22 7.12 7.72
N GLN A 668 22.09 7.22 9.06
CA GLN A 668 22.15 6.07 9.96
C GLN A 668 21.07 5.03 9.71
N ARG A 669 19.85 5.48 9.36
CA ARG A 669 18.74 4.59 9.03
C ARG A 669 19.00 3.84 7.73
N TRP A 670 19.43 4.56 6.69
CA TRP A 670 19.75 3.97 5.40
C TRP A 670 20.96 3.02 5.50
N GLU A 671 22.02 3.41 6.17
CA GLU A 671 23.19 2.54 6.39
C GLU A 671 22.81 1.21 7.02
N ARG A 672 21.98 1.26 8.08
CA ARG A 672 21.51 0.04 8.76
C ARG A 672 20.65 -0.80 7.84
N PHE A 673 19.70 -0.18 7.15
CA PHE A 673 18.74 -0.89 6.31
C PHE A 673 19.40 -1.53 5.09
N GLU A 674 20.17 -0.76 4.31
CA GLU A 674 20.84 -1.25 3.09
C GLU A 674 21.86 -2.35 3.41
N ARG A 675 22.72 -2.17 4.41
CA ARG A 675 23.70 -3.21 4.81
C ARG A 675 23.04 -4.51 5.29
N GLN A 676 21.89 -4.44 5.97
CA GLN A 676 21.14 -5.64 6.37
C GLN A 676 20.53 -6.33 5.14
N LEU A 677 19.98 -5.55 4.22
CA LEU A 677 19.32 -6.05 3.03
C LEU A 677 20.29 -6.74 2.08
N TRP A 678 21.45 -6.15 1.82
CA TRP A 678 22.47 -6.74 0.94
C TRP A 678 22.96 -8.12 1.40
N ARG A 679 22.97 -8.37 2.71
CA ARG A 679 23.32 -9.70 3.27
C ARG A 679 22.20 -10.72 3.13
N LYS A 680 20.99 -10.27 2.93
CA LYS A 680 19.77 -11.08 2.94
C LYS A 680 19.46 -11.69 1.57
N VAL A 681 19.64 -10.92 0.52
CA VAL A 681 19.37 -11.34 -0.86
C VAL A 681 20.50 -12.21 -1.42
N ASP A 682 20.20 -12.98 -2.48
CA ASP A 682 21.20 -13.87 -3.10
C ASP A 682 22.18 -13.11 -3.99
N CYS A 683 21.71 -12.07 -4.67
CA CYS A 683 22.52 -11.18 -5.49
C CYS A 683 22.03 -9.73 -5.37
N VAL A 684 22.97 -8.79 -5.35
CA VAL A 684 22.71 -7.36 -5.50
C VAL A 684 23.25 -6.91 -6.86
N VAL A 685 22.44 -6.22 -7.62
CA VAL A 685 22.84 -5.57 -8.87
C VAL A 685 23.16 -4.12 -8.59
N ALA A 686 24.42 -3.74 -8.84
CA ALA A 686 24.93 -2.38 -8.75
C ALA A 686 24.94 -1.69 -10.13
N MET A 687 24.79 -0.37 -10.15
CA MET A 687 24.84 0.40 -11.40
C MET A 687 26.26 0.66 -11.88
N SER A 688 27.25 0.56 -10.99
CA SER A 688 28.66 0.82 -11.30
C SER A 688 29.62 0.01 -10.42
N GLN A 689 30.90 -0.07 -10.80
CA GLN A 689 31.95 -0.67 -9.97
C GLN A 689 32.13 0.09 -8.64
N ARG A 690 31.96 1.42 -8.66
CA ARG A 690 32.01 2.24 -7.46
C ARG A 690 30.91 1.86 -6.48
N ASP A 691 29.69 1.69 -6.98
CA ASP A 691 28.54 1.28 -6.15
C ASP A 691 28.75 -0.13 -5.60
N ALA A 692 29.23 -1.05 -6.44
CA ALA A 692 29.56 -2.43 -6.04
C ALA A 692 30.59 -2.48 -4.91
N ALA A 693 31.59 -1.60 -4.93
CA ALA A 693 32.62 -1.53 -3.90
C ALA A 693 32.08 -1.07 -2.52
N MET A 694 30.91 -0.43 -2.47
CA MET A 694 30.24 -0.02 -1.22
C MET A 694 29.37 -1.11 -0.61
N MET A 695 29.03 -2.18 -1.34
CA MET A 695 28.12 -3.25 -0.92
C MET A 695 28.83 -4.34 -0.11
N GLU A 696 29.55 -3.91 0.94
CA GLU A 696 30.29 -4.82 1.82
C GLU A 696 29.34 -5.83 2.52
N GLY A 697 29.69 -7.10 2.46
CA GLY A 697 28.95 -8.18 3.09
C GLY A 697 27.79 -8.72 2.26
N ALA A 698 27.55 -8.20 1.05
CA ALA A 698 26.64 -8.83 0.09
C ALA A 698 27.21 -10.20 -0.34
N ARG A 699 26.31 -11.18 -0.55
CA ARG A 699 26.73 -12.56 -0.95
C ARG A 699 27.30 -12.61 -2.35
N ARG A 700 26.71 -11.85 -3.24
CA ARG A 700 27.12 -11.68 -4.63
C ARG A 700 26.74 -10.28 -5.07
N VAL A 701 27.65 -9.61 -5.74
CA VAL A 701 27.40 -8.32 -6.39
C VAL A 701 27.70 -8.45 -7.87
N GLU A 702 26.79 -8.01 -8.72
CA GLU A 702 26.99 -7.93 -10.16
C GLU A 702 26.80 -6.48 -10.61
N VAL A 703 27.66 -6.06 -11.54
CA VAL A 703 27.53 -4.71 -12.11
C VAL A 703 26.79 -4.80 -13.44
N ILE A 704 25.57 -4.26 -13.45
CA ILE A 704 24.73 -4.14 -14.64
C ILE A 704 24.36 -2.66 -14.79
N ALA A 705 25.13 -1.93 -15.55
CA ALA A 705 25.01 -0.49 -15.72
C ALA A 705 23.64 -0.07 -16.32
N ASN A 706 23.34 1.21 -16.24
CA ASN A 706 22.25 1.80 -17.01
C ASN A 706 22.62 1.89 -18.50
N GLY A 707 21.62 1.84 -19.37
CA GLY A 707 21.81 1.91 -20.81
C GLY A 707 21.06 3.08 -21.44
N VAL A 708 21.24 3.21 -22.73
CA VAL A 708 20.53 4.17 -23.58
C VAL A 708 20.10 3.49 -24.88
N ASP A 709 18.97 3.91 -25.43
CA ASP A 709 18.49 3.47 -26.74
C ASP A 709 19.24 4.23 -27.85
N LEU A 710 20.22 3.58 -28.45
CA LEU A 710 21.12 4.16 -29.43
C LEU A 710 20.44 4.43 -30.79
N GLU A 711 19.34 3.78 -31.10
CA GLU A 711 18.52 4.04 -32.30
C GLU A 711 17.65 5.28 -32.10
N ARG A 712 16.97 5.34 -30.96
CA ARG A 712 16.12 6.46 -30.59
C ARG A 712 16.95 7.73 -30.36
N PHE A 713 18.07 7.62 -29.64
CA PHE A 713 18.99 8.74 -29.38
C PHE A 713 20.18 8.66 -30.34
N SER A 714 20.09 9.33 -31.45
CA SER A 714 21.13 9.36 -32.46
C SER A 714 21.50 10.81 -32.84
N PRO A 715 22.75 11.07 -33.19
CA PRO A 715 23.18 12.39 -33.62
C PRO A 715 22.35 12.93 -34.80
N SER A 716 22.09 14.23 -34.83
CA SER A 716 21.43 14.93 -35.94
C SER A 716 22.42 15.60 -36.85
N ALA A 717 22.12 15.63 -38.15
CA ALA A 717 22.85 16.43 -39.10
C ALA A 717 22.55 17.94 -39.00
N GLU A 718 21.47 18.32 -38.28
CA GLU A 718 21.10 19.71 -38.06
C GLU A 718 22.09 20.38 -37.11
N ALA A 719 22.50 21.61 -37.45
CA ALA A 719 23.36 22.42 -36.59
C ALA A 719 22.60 22.85 -35.33
N PRO A 720 23.22 22.79 -34.12
CA PRO A 720 22.58 23.27 -32.90
C PRO A 720 22.40 24.79 -32.94
N GLU A 721 21.51 25.32 -32.13
CA GLU A 721 21.37 26.76 -31.93
C GLU A 721 22.58 27.31 -31.19
N PRO A 722 23.20 28.39 -31.70
CA PRO A 722 24.39 28.95 -31.07
C PRO A 722 24.17 29.38 -29.64
N ARG A 723 25.14 29.09 -28.76
CA ARG A 723 25.13 29.44 -27.33
C ARG A 723 23.92 28.91 -26.52
N ARG A 724 23.26 27.85 -27.02
CA ARG A 724 22.18 27.22 -26.35
C ARG A 724 22.65 26.12 -25.42
N LEU A 725 22.33 26.26 -24.16
CA LEU A 725 22.57 25.29 -23.10
C LEU A 725 21.30 24.48 -22.79
N LEU A 726 21.47 23.22 -22.44
CA LEU A 726 20.37 22.36 -22.01
C LEU A 726 20.65 21.78 -20.61
N PHE A 727 19.66 21.94 -19.72
CA PHE A 727 19.58 21.25 -18.45
C PHE A 727 18.33 20.35 -18.44
N ILE A 728 18.48 19.06 -18.16
CA ILE A 728 17.36 18.12 -17.96
C ILE A 728 17.46 17.55 -16.54
N GLY A 729 16.41 17.72 -15.75
CA GLY A 729 16.41 17.16 -14.39
C GLY A 729 15.08 17.31 -13.69
N SER A 730 14.44 16.19 -13.32
CA SER A 730 13.18 16.23 -12.58
C SER A 730 13.36 16.95 -11.24
N PHE A 731 12.47 17.90 -10.96
CA PHE A 731 12.43 18.65 -9.69
C PHE A 731 11.94 17.81 -8.51
N ALA A 732 11.35 16.64 -8.76
CA ALA A 732 11.09 15.64 -7.72
C ALA A 732 12.37 15.16 -7.03
N HIS A 733 13.51 15.25 -7.71
CA HIS A 733 14.81 14.84 -7.19
C HIS A 733 15.60 16.06 -6.70
N LEU A 734 15.67 16.23 -5.39
CA LEU A 734 16.27 17.39 -4.71
C LEU A 734 17.70 17.75 -5.20
N PRO A 735 18.64 16.80 -5.46
CA PRO A 735 19.95 17.11 -6.02
C PRO A 735 19.92 17.89 -7.34
N ASN A 736 18.92 17.67 -8.21
CA ASN A 736 18.77 18.44 -9.44
C ASN A 736 18.45 19.93 -9.14
N LEU A 737 17.55 20.16 -8.17
CA LEU A 737 17.18 21.52 -7.74
C LEU A 737 18.34 22.27 -7.10
N LEU A 738 19.08 21.61 -6.19
CA LEU A 738 20.25 22.20 -5.53
C LEU A 738 21.35 22.54 -6.54
N GLY A 739 21.61 21.64 -7.50
CA GLY A 739 22.60 21.86 -8.55
C GLY A 739 22.20 23.00 -9.49
N LEU A 740 20.95 23.05 -9.91
CA LEU A 740 20.44 24.12 -10.76
C LEU A 740 20.47 25.48 -10.03
N GLU A 741 20.08 25.53 -8.76
CA GLU A 741 20.20 26.74 -7.94
C GLU A 741 21.63 27.24 -7.87
N ALA A 742 22.59 26.35 -7.59
CA ALA A 742 24.00 26.71 -7.56
C ALA A 742 24.49 27.24 -8.92
N PHE A 743 24.05 26.63 -10.02
CA PHE A 743 24.39 27.04 -11.37
C PHE A 743 23.83 28.44 -11.71
N LEU A 744 22.54 28.66 -11.45
CA LEU A 744 21.88 29.94 -11.70
C LEU A 744 22.48 31.08 -10.87
N ARG A 745 22.96 30.78 -9.68
CA ARG A 745 23.58 31.78 -8.81
C ARG A 745 25.03 32.07 -9.15
N ARG A 746 25.83 31.05 -9.53
CA ARG A 746 27.29 31.15 -9.56
C ARG A 746 27.89 31.16 -10.98
N ALA A 747 27.27 30.45 -11.94
CA ALA A 747 27.80 30.36 -13.32
C ALA A 747 26.92 31.13 -14.33
N TRP A 748 25.61 31.08 -14.19
CA TRP A 748 24.66 31.65 -15.15
C TRP A 748 24.84 33.15 -15.42
N PRO A 749 25.10 34.05 -14.45
CA PRO A 749 25.23 35.49 -14.73
C PRO A 749 26.27 35.80 -15.83
N ARG A 750 27.43 35.15 -15.78
CA ARG A 750 28.48 35.34 -16.80
C ARG A 750 28.08 34.78 -18.17
N LEU A 751 27.42 33.63 -18.18
CA LEU A 751 26.93 33.01 -19.43
C LEU A 751 25.80 33.85 -20.05
N ARG A 752 24.91 34.40 -19.25
CA ARG A 752 23.85 35.31 -19.67
C ARG A 752 24.42 36.57 -20.31
N GLU A 753 25.39 37.19 -19.66
CA GLU A 753 26.09 38.35 -20.21
C GLU A 753 26.78 38.06 -21.55
N ALA A 754 27.26 36.83 -21.74
CA ALA A 754 27.81 36.34 -23.00
C ALA A 754 26.75 35.98 -24.06
N GLY A 755 25.46 36.22 -23.80
CA GLY A 755 24.38 35.97 -24.74
C GLY A 755 23.91 34.51 -24.82
N SER A 756 24.14 33.70 -23.80
CA SER A 756 23.68 32.30 -23.77
C SER A 756 22.19 32.22 -23.49
N VAL A 757 21.57 31.18 -24.00
CA VAL A 757 20.17 30.78 -23.69
C VAL A 757 20.19 29.47 -22.91
N LEU A 758 19.48 29.40 -21.79
CA LEU A 758 19.37 28.19 -20.98
C LEU A 758 17.99 27.58 -21.16
N HIS A 759 17.94 26.36 -21.69
CA HIS A 759 16.72 25.57 -21.77
C HIS A 759 16.68 24.56 -20.59
N ILE A 760 15.61 24.63 -19.79
CA ILE A 760 15.40 23.80 -18.61
C ILE A 760 14.20 22.89 -18.84
N ILE A 761 14.37 21.56 -18.68
CA ILE A 761 13.28 20.59 -18.63
C ILE A 761 13.23 20.01 -17.21
N SER A 762 12.13 20.28 -16.49
CA SER A 762 12.01 20.07 -15.03
C SER A 762 11.20 18.83 -14.62
N GLY A 763 10.62 18.11 -15.58
CA GLY A 763 9.78 16.93 -15.29
C GLY A 763 8.35 17.28 -14.90
N ALA A 764 7.59 16.27 -14.44
CA ALA A 764 6.18 16.44 -14.09
C ALA A 764 6.00 17.22 -12.76
N ASN A 765 4.93 18.03 -12.68
CA ASN A 765 4.49 18.77 -11.50
C ASN A 765 5.60 19.65 -10.84
N PRO A 766 6.37 20.42 -11.61
CA PRO A 766 7.53 21.15 -11.06
C PRO A 766 7.16 22.17 -10.00
N GLU A 767 5.99 22.85 -10.13
CA GLU A 767 5.53 23.83 -9.14
C GLU A 767 5.27 23.21 -7.77
N HIS A 768 4.73 21.97 -7.73
CA HIS A 768 4.54 21.24 -6.48
C HIS A 768 5.87 21.02 -5.76
N PHE A 769 6.93 20.61 -6.46
CA PHE A 769 8.23 20.38 -5.86
C PHE A 769 8.96 21.66 -5.49
N LEU A 770 8.78 22.74 -6.25
CA LEU A 770 9.28 24.06 -5.87
C LEU A 770 8.63 24.57 -4.58
N ASP A 771 7.31 24.33 -4.40
CA ASP A 771 6.64 24.66 -3.15
C ASP A 771 7.06 23.74 -2.00
N LEU A 772 7.21 22.43 -2.25
CA LEU A 772 7.65 21.45 -1.26
C LEU A 772 9.06 21.76 -0.72
N TYR A 773 9.97 22.22 -1.59
CA TYR A 773 11.37 22.51 -1.24
C TYR A 773 11.68 24.01 -1.09
N LYS A 774 10.67 24.89 -1.01
CA LYS A 774 10.84 26.36 -0.94
C LYS A 774 11.75 26.85 0.18
N ASP A 775 11.81 26.10 1.30
CA ASP A 775 12.67 26.43 2.44
C ASP A 775 14.14 25.99 2.22
N ARG A 776 14.39 25.16 1.21
CA ARG A 776 15.71 24.59 0.89
C ARG A 776 16.32 25.14 -0.40
N VAL A 777 15.48 25.54 -1.36
CA VAL A 777 15.89 25.97 -2.71
C VAL A 777 15.12 27.22 -3.12
N GLN A 778 15.83 28.21 -3.65
CA GLN A 778 15.26 29.45 -4.18
C GLN A 778 15.66 29.62 -5.65
N LEU A 779 14.77 29.24 -6.57
CA LEU A 779 15.00 29.36 -8.00
C LEU A 779 14.24 30.55 -8.59
N SER A 780 14.93 31.38 -9.38
CA SER A 780 14.31 32.35 -10.27
C SER A 780 14.42 31.85 -11.71
N LEU A 781 13.29 31.38 -12.25
CA LEU A 781 13.21 30.84 -13.62
C LEU A 781 12.57 31.85 -14.61
N ARG A 782 12.23 33.07 -14.15
CA ARG A 782 11.56 34.10 -14.96
C ARG A 782 12.57 35.12 -15.49
N GLU A 783 13.57 34.65 -16.21
CA GLU A 783 14.52 35.52 -16.90
C GLU A 783 14.36 35.37 -18.42
N PRO A 784 14.56 36.47 -19.21
CA PRO A 784 14.31 36.43 -20.67
C PRO A 784 15.09 35.39 -21.46
N GLN A 785 16.25 34.97 -20.97
CA GLN A 785 17.14 33.99 -21.61
C GLN A 785 16.99 32.57 -21.01
N ILE A 786 16.01 32.34 -20.13
CA ILE A 786 15.67 31.04 -19.60
C ILE A 786 14.37 30.57 -20.25
N GLU A 787 14.46 29.49 -21.04
CA GLU A 787 13.31 28.73 -21.52
C GLU A 787 13.04 27.57 -20.54
N TRP A 788 11.87 27.57 -19.91
CA TRP A 788 11.52 26.53 -18.93
C TRP A 788 10.29 25.76 -19.38
N GLU A 789 10.45 24.44 -19.44
CA GLU A 789 9.39 23.49 -19.72
C GLU A 789 9.23 22.49 -18.55
N ALA A 790 7.99 22.06 -18.32
CA ALA A 790 7.68 20.98 -17.36
C ALA A 790 8.06 19.61 -17.95
N TYR A 791 7.13 18.68 -17.99
CA TYR A 791 7.33 17.37 -18.63
C TYR A 791 7.18 17.47 -20.15
N VAL A 792 8.14 16.93 -20.88
CA VAL A 792 8.07 16.74 -22.33
C VAL A 792 8.11 15.24 -22.64
N SER A 793 7.26 14.79 -23.57
CA SER A 793 7.18 13.38 -23.95
C SER A 793 8.38 12.90 -24.78
N ASP A 794 9.02 13.81 -25.49
CA ASP A 794 10.22 13.58 -26.30
C ASP A 794 11.27 14.67 -26.09
N VAL A 795 12.37 14.31 -25.43
CA VAL A 795 13.47 15.24 -25.12
C VAL A 795 14.47 15.41 -26.27
N ARG A 796 14.36 14.59 -27.34
CA ARG A 796 15.32 14.62 -28.46
C ARG A 796 15.37 15.97 -29.18
N PRO A 797 14.25 16.68 -29.43
CA PRO A 797 14.30 18.03 -30.01
C PRO A 797 15.13 19.00 -29.16
N ALA A 798 15.03 18.92 -27.82
CA ALA A 798 15.82 19.77 -26.93
C ALA A 798 17.31 19.45 -27.03
N TYR A 799 17.69 18.16 -27.07
CA TYR A 799 19.08 17.77 -27.30
C TYR A 799 19.59 18.26 -28.67
N ARG A 800 18.81 18.15 -29.76
CA ARG A 800 19.22 18.63 -31.10
C ARG A 800 19.52 20.11 -31.09
N ARG A 801 18.62 20.94 -30.51
CA ARG A 801 18.81 22.40 -30.44
C ARG A 801 19.97 22.82 -29.55
N ALA A 802 20.31 22.01 -28.54
CA ALA A 802 21.41 22.33 -27.62
C ALA A 802 22.79 22.27 -28.26
N GLU A 803 23.61 23.25 -27.99
CA GLU A 803 25.04 23.24 -28.34
C GLU A 803 25.84 22.52 -27.25
N ILE A 804 25.49 22.73 -25.98
CA ILE A 804 26.14 22.08 -24.81
C ILE A 804 25.09 21.63 -23.85
N VAL A 805 25.28 20.44 -23.26
CA VAL A 805 24.45 19.92 -22.14
C VAL A 805 25.18 20.18 -20.83
N ILE A 806 24.50 20.79 -19.87
CA ILE A 806 25.06 21.09 -18.55
C ILE A 806 24.52 20.16 -17.47
N ALA A 807 25.41 19.75 -16.55
CA ALA A 807 25.04 18.90 -15.42
C ALA A 807 25.71 19.39 -14.12
N PRO A 808 25.16 20.43 -13.48
CA PRO A 808 25.74 21.12 -12.32
C PRO A 808 25.42 20.41 -10.99
N LEU A 809 25.49 19.09 -10.91
CA LEU A 809 25.08 18.34 -9.74
C LEU A 809 26.09 18.48 -8.59
N LEU A 810 25.62 18.79 -7.38
CA LEU A 810 26.45 18.87 -6.17
C LEU A 810 26.63 17.49 -5.51
N ALA A 811 25.62 16.65 -5.63
CA ALA A 811 25.62 15.26 -5.17
C ALA A 811 24.79 14.42 -6.13
N SER A 812 25.14 13.16 -6.31
CA SER A 812 24.36 12.19 -7.09
C SER A 812 24.54 10.81 -6.52
N ALA A 813 23.43 10.08 -6.33
CA ALA A 813 23.45 8.64 -6.18
C ALA A 813 23.10 8.00 -7.53
N GLY A 814 23.71 6.88 -7.85
CA GLY A 814 23.48 6.13 -9.08
C GLY A 814 23.93 6.82 -10.37
N THR A 815 23.47 6.30 -11.49
CA THR A 815 23.89 6.72 -12.84
C THR A 815 22.90 7.71 -13.45
N ASN A 816 23.40 8.82 -13.96
CA ASN A 816 22.59 9.85 -14.61
C ASN A 816 22.25 9.49 -16.06
N ILE A 817 21.07 8.92 -16.33
CA ILE A 817 20.63 8.52 -17.70
C ILE A 817 20.65 9.71 -18.67
N LYS A 818 20.36 10.92 -18.23
CA LYS A 818 20.43 12.14 -19.04
C LYS A 818 21.82 12.39 -19.64
N ILE A 819 22.87 11.93 -18.96
CA ILE A 819 24.24 12.01 -19.49
C ILE A 819 24.43 10.96 -20.60
N LEU A 820 23.92 9.74 -20.41
CA LEU A 820 23.94 8.70 -21.44
C LEU A 820 23.15 9.12 -22.69
N GLU A 821 22.00 9.76 -22.52
CA GLU A 821 21.22 10.32 -23.63
C GLU A 821 22.01 11.43 -24.36
N ALA A 822 22.63 12.35 -23.63
CA ALA A 822 23.47 13.39 -24.21
C ALA A 822 24.66 12.80 -24.99
N MET A 823 25.31 11.78 -24.42
CA MET A 823 26.42 11.04 -25.12
C MET A 823 25.90 10.36 -26.39
N ALA A 824 24.76 9.69 -26.32
CA ALA A 824 24.13 9.02 -27.45
C ALA A 824 23.71 10.00 -28.56
N MET A 825 23.24 11.19 -28.17
CA MET A 825 22.95 12.29 -29.11
C MET A 825 24.21 13.00 -29.66
N GLY A 826 25.40 12.59 -29.22
CA GLY A 826 26.66 13.19 -29.63
C GLY A 826 26.78 14.67 -29.21
N LYS A 827 26.43 14.97 -27.96
CA LYS A 827 26.51 16.33 -27.41
C LYS A 827 27.74 16.52 -26.53
N ALA A 828 28.32 17.71 -26.59
CA ALA A 828 29.30 18.14 -25.63
C ALA A 828 28.65 18.30 -24.24
N ILE A 829 29.29 17.75 -23.23
CA ILE A 829 28.77 17.74 -21.85
C ILE A 829 29.75 18.49 -20.96
N VAL A 830 29.21 19.45 -20.18
CA VAL A 830 29.98 20.13 -19.12
C VAL A 830 29.29 19.79 -17.79
N GLY A 831 30.05 19.19 -16.88
CA GLY A 831 29.49 18.76 -15.60
C GLY A 831 30.46 18.80 -14.44
N THR A 832 29.96 18.63 -13.25
CA THR A 832 30.72 18.41 -12.01
C THR A 832 31.08 16.92 -11.88
N PRO A 833 31.99 16.53 -10.98
CA PRO A 833 32.27 15.13 -10.72
C PRO A 833 31.04 14.31 -10.32
N ALA A 834 30.09 14.90 -9.58
CA ALA A 834 28.85 14.24 -9.21
C ALA A 834 27.94 13.92 -10.40
N ALA A 835 28.01 14.68 -11.49
CA ALA A 835 27.20 14.46 -12.69
C ALA A 835 27.51 13.13 -13.39
N VAL A 836 28.74 12.66 -13.31
CA VAL A 836 29.24 11.45 -13.97
C VAL A 836 29.45 10.28 -13.01
N ASN A 837 28.95 10.39 -11.79
CA ASN A 837 28.99 9.28 -10.84
C ASN A 837 28.39 8.02 -11.47
N GLY A 838 29.09 6.89 -11.30
CA GLY A 838 28.67 5.60 -11.82
C GLY A 838 28.86 5.40 -13.32
N LEU A 839 29.45 6.37 -14.05
CA LEU A 839 29.79 6.25 -15.47
C LEU A 839 31.30 6.10 -15.64
N GLU A 840 31.68 5.19 -16.50
CA GLU A 840 33.08 5.03 -16.94
C GLU A 840 33.41 6.09 -17.98
N ILE A 841 33.53 7.36 -17.56
CA ILE A 841 33.81 8.52 -18.40
C ILE A 841 35.25 8.95 -18.19
N GLU A 842 35.96 9.23 -19.30
CA GLU A 842 37.29 9.82 -19.29
C GLU A 842 37.14 11.36 -19.29
N PRO A 843 37.47 12.05 -18.16
CA PRO A 843 37.35 13.50 -18.06
C PRO A 843 38.24 14.20 -19.10
N GLY A 844 37.71 15.17 -19.84
CA GLY A 844 38.39 15.90 -20.91
C GLY A 844 38.33 15.21 -22.26
N ALA A 845 38.01 13.92 -22.33
CA ALA A 845 37.84 13.18 -23.58
C ALA A 845 36.36 12.91 -23.89
N ASP A 846 35.58 12.31 -22.96
CA ASP A 846 34.18 11.95 -23.17
C ASP A 846 33.24 13.06 -22.68
N ALA A 847 33.64 13.81 -21.66
CA ALA A 847 32.94 14.98 -21.13
C ALA A 847 33.92 15.93 -20.45
N LEU A 848 33.62 17.22 -20.45
CA LEU A 848 34.38 18.21 -19.71
C LEU A 848 33.92 18.31 -18.27
N ILE A 849 34.68 17.70 -17.37
CA ILE A 849 34.37 17.66 -15.94
C ILE A 849 35.19 18.72 -15.21
N VAL A 850 34.48 19.62 -14.54
CA VAL A 850 35.11 20.76 -13.82
C VAL A 850 34.93 20.59 -12.31
N PRO A 851 35.87 21.11 -11.49
CA PRO A 851 35.88 20.82 -10.04
C PRO A 851 34.73 21.45 -9.28
N SER A 852 34.08 22.49 -9.81
CA SER A 852 32.99 23.20 -9.16
C SER A 852 32.01 23.80 -10.14
N VAL A 853 30.82 24.17 -9.67
CA VAL A 853 29.81 24.83 -10.49
C VAL A 853 30.26 26.21 -11.01
N GLU A 854 31.07 26.91 -10.22
CA GLU A 854 31.67 28.19 -10.62
C GLU A 854 32.54 28.06 -11.87
N ALA A 855 33.35 26.99 -11.93
CA ALA A 855 34.25 26.74 -13.08
C ALA A 855 33.47 26.36 -14.36
N MET A 856 32.21 26.05 -14.31
CA MET A 856 31.39 25.70 -15.45
C MET A 856 31.27 26.86 -16.45
N ALA A 857 31.21 28.11 -15.96
CA ALA A 857 31.11 29.26 -16.85
C ALA A 857 32.29 29.36 -17.81
N ASP A 858 33.52 29.26 -17.30
CA ASP A 858 34.75 29.30 -18.12
C ASP A 858 34.81 28.11 -19.10
N ALA A 859 34.43 26.91 -18.63
CA ALA A 859 34.43 25.71 -19.47
C ALA A 859 33.44 25.83 -20.63
N VAL A 860 32.23 26.33 -20.38
CA VAL A 860 31.19 26.53 -21.40
C VAL A 860 31.61 27.59 -22.42
N LEU A 861 32.09 28.73 -21.95
CA LEU A 861 32.58 29.81 -22.83
C LEU A 861 33.75 29.32 -23.70
N GLY A 862 34.70 28.58 -23.13
CA GLY A 862 35.79 27.99 -23.86
C GLY A 862 35.36 27.02 -24.98
N LEU A 863 34.33 26.21 -24.74
CA LEU A 863 33.76 25.31 -25.76
C LEU A 863 32.93 26.04 -26.83
N PHE A 864 32.33 27.17 -26.54
CA PHE A 864 31.70 28.01 -27.57
C PHE A 864 32.71 28.61 -28.53
N GLU A 865 33.87 28.95 -28.04
CA GLU A 865 34.97 29.56 -28.85
C GLU A 865 35.80 28.51 -29.58
N ASN A 866 35.94 27.30 -29.03
CA ASN A 866 36.72 26.22 -29.60
C ASN A 866 35.87 25.08 -30.15
N ARG A 867 35.43 25.25 -31.41
CA ARG A 867 34.58 24.25 -32.11
C ARG A 867 35.30 22.90 -32.28
N GLU A 868 36.63 22.90 -32.47
CA GLU A 868 37.36 21.66 -32.66
C GLU A 868 37.39 20.81 -31.39
N ALA A 869 37.67 21.41 -30.24
CA ALA A 869 37.62 20.76 -28.94
C ALA A 869 36.17 20.23 -28.61
N ARG A 870 35.14 21.04 -28.91
CA ARG A 870 33.75 20.62 -28.73
C ARG A 870 33.42 19.39 -29.59
N THR A 871 33.73 19.41 -30.87
CA THR A 871 33.47 18.30 -31.79
C THR A 871 34.26 17.03 -31.42
N ALA A 872 35.45 17.17 -30.86
CA ALA A 872 36.22 16.04 -30.34
C ALA A 872 35.48 15.35 -29.16
N LEU A 873 34.95 16.15 -28.19
CA LEU A 873 34.15 15.65 -27.10
C LEU A 873 32.85 14.96 -27.58
N GLU A 874 32.14 15.58 -28.53
CA GLU A 874 30.89 15.06 -29.11
C GLU A 874 31.11 13.66 -29.74
N ARG A 875 32.17 13.50 -30.52
CA ARG A 875 32.55 12.21 -31.16
C ARG A 875 32.96 11.14 -30.14
N SER A 876 33.73 11.53 -29.13
CA SER A 876 34.18 10.59 -28.10
C SER A 876 33.02 10.13 -27.24
N ALA A 877 32.14 11.05 -26.79
CA ALA A 877 30.95 10.74 -26.05
C ALA A 877 30.04 9.72 -26.77
N ARG A 878 29.80 9.93 -28.07
CA ARG A 878 29.00 9.00 -28.88
C ARG A 878 29.64 7.61 -28.98
N ARG A 879 30.92 7.54 -29.31
CA ARG A 879 31.66 6.26 -29.41
C ARG A 879 31.62 5.49 -28.10
N LYS A 880 31.74 6.19 -26.96
CA LYS A 880 31.66 5.58 -25.63
C LYS A 880 30.27 5.03 -25.34
N ALA A 881 29.22 5.79 -25.71
CA ALA A 881 27.84 5.32 -25.57
C ALA A 881 27.58 4.04 -26.38
N GLU A 882 28.05 3.99 -27.61
CA GLU A 882 27.94 2.82 -28.51
C GLU A 882 28.68 1.58 -27.97
N ALA A 883 29.88 1.78 -27.45
CA ALA A 883 30.72 0.69 -26.96
C ALA A 883 30.20 0.07 -25.65
N CYS A 884 29.68 0.90 -24.73
CA CYS A 884 29.47 0.47 -23.33
C CYS A 884 27.99 0.48 -22.88
N TYR A 885 27.12 1.29 -23.48
CA TYR A 885 25.83 1.64 -22.88
C TYR A 885 24.60 1.29 -23.73
N GLY A 886 24.70 0.49 -24.76
CA GLY A 886 23.54 -0.02 -25.51
C GLY A 886 22.74 -1.03 -24.71
N TRP A 887 21.39 -0.87 -24.68
CA TRP A 887 20.50 -1.73 -23.89
C TRP A 887 20.62 -3.23 -24.21
N ASP A 888 20.91 -3.63 -25.45
CA ASP A 888 21.00 -5.05 -25.82
C ASP A 888 22.19 -5.77 -25.17
N ALA A 889 23.34 -5.10 -25.07
CA ALA A 889 24.48 -5.65 -24.37
C ALA A 889 24.23 -5.76 -22.85
N ILE A 890 23.54 -4.79 -22.29
CA ILE A 890 23.19 -4.75 -20.86
C ILE A 890 22.14 -5.84 -20.54
N ALA A 891 21.13 -6.01 -21.40
CA ALA A 891 20.10 -7.05 -21.23
C ALA A 891 20.71 -8.47 -21.30
N ARG A 892 21.67 -8.72 -22.17
CA ARG A 892 22.40 -10.00 -22.21
C ARG A 892 23.13 -10.30 -20.89
N ARG A 893 23.72 -9.29 -20.23
CA ARG A 893 24.33 -9.47 -18.91
C ARG A 893 23.30 -9.83 -17.85
N GLN A 894 22.12 -9.17 -17.87
CA GLN A 894 21.01 -9.49 -16.96
C GLN A 894 20.50 -10.92 -17.19
N ALA A 895 20.30 -11.33 -18.44
CA ALA A 895 19.87 -12.69 -18.77
C ALA A 895 20.88 -13.74 -18.28
N ALA A 896 22.19 -13.51 -18.47
CA ALA A 896 23.24 -14.37 -17.97
C ALA A 896 23.23 -14.48 -16.43
N LEU A 897 22.99 -13.37 -15.73
CA LEU A 897 22.82 -13.38 -14.28
C LEU A 897 21.62 -14.26 -13.87
N TYR A 898 20.45 -14.07 -14.50
CA TYR A 898 19.27 -14.88 -14.21
C TYR A 898 19.53 -16.38 -14.39
N CYS A 899 20.08 -16.77 -15.55
CA CYS A 899 20.43 -18.16 -15.81
C CYS A 899 21.41 -18.73 -14.75
N SER A 900 22.38 -17.94 -14.30
CA SER A 900 23.35 -18.36 -13.28
C SER A 900 22.73 -18.59 -11.90
N LEU A 901 21.65 -17.89 -11.56
CA LEU A 901 20.95 -18.00 -10.29
C LEU A 901 19.91 -19.13 -10.30
N ILE A 902 19.19 -19.28 -11.40
CA ILE A 902 18.14 -20.31 -11.58
C ILE A 902 18.75 -21.71 -11.54
N ASN A 903 19.91 -21.93 -12.12
CA ASN A 903 20.59 -23.23 -12.17
C ASN A 903 21.30 -23.64 -10.87
N ARG A 904 21.16 -22.87 -9.78
CA ARG A 904 21.63 -23.26 -8.44
C ARG A 904 20.62 -24.16 -7.74
N PRO A 905 21.09 -25.24 -7.03
CA PRO A 905 20.16 -26.01 -6.22
C PRO A 905 19.49 -25.15 -5.16
N PRO A 906 18.20 -25.38 -4.85
CA PRO A 906 17.48 -24.62 -3.85
C PRO A 906 18.19 -24.76 -2.49
N ARG A 907 18.19 -23.67 -1.72
CA ARG A 907 18.75 -23.63 -0.37
C ARG A 907 18.04 -24.64 0.52
N ALA A 908 18.81 -25.46 1.22
CA ALA A 908 18.31 -26.18 2.39
C ALA A 908 17.74 -25.14 3.39
N ALA A 909 16.49 -25.33 3.77
CA ALA A 909 15.86 -24.51 4.79
C ALA A 909 16.72 -24.61 6.05
N ALA A 910 17.26 -23.48 6.49
CA ALA A 910 17.90 -23.41 7.80
C ALA A 910 16.81 -23.62 8.84
N SER A 911 16.88 -24.75 9.53
CA SER A 911 16.01 -25.17 10.62
C SER A 911 15.97 -24.17 11.75
#